data_8865165e0889578fc1b3fdbfe672379b
#
_entry.id   8865165e0889578fc1b3fdbfe672379b
#
_cell.length_a   1.000
_cell.length_b   1.000
_cell.length_c   1.000
_cell.angle_alpha   90.00
_cell.angle_beta   90.00
_cell.angle_gamma   90.00
#
_symmetry.space_group_name_H-M   'P 1'
#
loop_
_entity.id
_entity.type
_entity.pdbx_description
1 polymer ?
#
loop_
_entity_poly.entity_id
_entity_poly.type
_entity_poly.pdbx_seq_one_letter_code
_entity_poly.pdbx_strand_id
1 'polypeptide(L)'
;METGEFFTAEEKRLLFVLYRKLLQLSGETLHKGDCRKLKTHLVNSIQNNRIQRDIFGLNPIIKDMQTAVIVAEEIGMRRASILGLMLHDSVRCGTCTVEEVERNYGEDVAGIIRGLIRVNELYAKSPTIESENFRNLLLSFAEDMRVILIMIVDRVNIMRQIKECKNDEARRQVANEAAYLYAPLAHKLGLYKLKSELEDLSLKYTEKEVYYHIKEKLNETKASRDKYIAAFIAPVQKKLEEAGLHFHIKGRTKSIHSIYQKMKKQKCPFEGVYDLFAIRVILDSQVEKEKLECWQAYSIVTDMYQPNPKRLRDWLSVPKSNGYESLHITVMGPEGKWVEVQIRTERMDEIAERGLAAHWRYKGVKGESGLDEWLTSVREALENSDSSGLETMDQFKLDLYEDEVFVFTPKGDLFKLGKGSTVLDFAFHIHSKLGCKCIGAKVNGKNAQLKQILNSGDQVEIMTSNTQTPKQDWLNIVTTSKARTKIRQALKEMAARQHAFAKETLERKFKNRKIEYDEGTMMRLIKRLGFKVVTDFYQSIADETLDVNDIIDKYLELQKRENDTHDDIVYRSAEGYNLQAAALPEETAAKEDVLVIDQNLKGLDFKLARCCNPIYGDEVFGFVTVSGGIKIHRCDCPNASDLRERFGYRIVKARWAGKSQGTQYPITLRVVGHDDIGIVTNITSIISKETGITLRSIGIDSHDGLFSGTLTIMVGDTGRLEALIKKLRTVKGVKQVSRN
;
A
#
# COMPACT_ATOMS: atom_id res chain seq x y z
N MET A 1 -39.27 8.66 -26.67
CA MET A 1 -39.01 7.28 -26.30
C MET A 1 -38.60 7.19 -24.87
N GLU A 2 -39.23 6.34 -24.13
CA GLU A 2 -39.33 6.36 -22.68
C GLU A 2 -38.06 5.94 -21.96
N THR A 3 -37.43 6.89 -21.30
CA THR A 3 -36.46 6.63 -20.23
C THR A 3 -37.15 6.13 -18.95
N GLY A 4 -38.39 5.61 -19.12
CA GLY A 4 -39.28 5.32 -17.99
C GLY A 4 -38.86 4.20 -17.08
N GLU A 5 -38.09 3.23 -17.57
CA GLU A 5 -37.68 2.06 -16.78
C GLU A 5 -36.35 2.26 -16.04
N PHE A 6 -35.44 3.15 -16.49
CA PHE A 6 -34.14 3.35 -15.89
C PHE A 6 -34.20 4.17 -14.59
N PHE A 7 -35.11 5.14 -14.50
CA PHE A 7 -35.32 5.97 -13.32
C PHE A 7 -36.67 5.69 -12.68
N THR A 8 -36.69 5.49 -11.37
CA THR A 8 -37.92 5.52 -10.57
C THR A 8 -38.52 6.93 -10.52
N ALA A 9 -39.80 7.06 -10.12
CA ALA A 9 -40.45 8.37 -9.97
C ALA A 9 -39.74 9.25 -8.91
N GLU A 10 -39.22 8.64 -7.84
CA GLU A 10 -38.46 9.31 -6.79
C GLU A 10 -37.11 9.76 -7.31
N GLU A 11 -36.40 8.92 -8.04
CA GLU A 11 -35.10 9.26 -8.65
C GLU A 11 -35.22 10.41 -9.66
N LYS A 12 -36.31 10.48 -10.44
CA LYS A 12 -36.55 11.61 -11.34
C LYS A 12 -36.71 12.92 -10.58
N ARG A 13 -37.44 12.92 -9.46
CA ARG A 13 -37.58 14.11 -8.59
C ARG A 13 -36.25 14.49 -7.99
N LEU A 14 -35.52 13.53 -7.47
CA LEU A 14 -34.19 13.75 -6.87
C LEU A 14 -33.20 14.32 -7.91
N LEU A 15 -33.20 13.79 -9.14
CA LEU A 15 -32.35 14.28 -10.23
C LEU A 15 -32.58 15.78 -10.49
N PHE A 16 -33.86 16.25 -10.53
CA PHE A 16 -34.16 17.67 -10.69
C PHE A 16 -33.64 18.53 -9.55
N VAL A 17 -33.78 18.06 -8.31
CA VAL A 17 -33.31 18.77 -7.13
C VAL A 17 -31.77 18.89 -7.14
N LEU A 18 -31.09 17.77 -7.41
CA LEU A 18 -29.63 17.73 -7.49
C LEU A 18 -29.10 18.60 -8.64
N TYR A 19 -29.73 18.55 -9.80
CA TYR A 19 -29.36 19.38 -10.94
C TYR A 19 -29.46 20.89 -10.64
N ARG A 20 -30.57 21.32 -10.03
CA ARG A 20 -30.73 22.72 -9.61
C ARG A 20 -29.68 23.14 -8.58
N LYS A 21 -29.43 22.29 -7.58
CA LYS A 21 -28.40 22.53 -6.56
C LYS A 21 -27.02 22.59 -7.18
N LEU A 22 -26.69 21.71 -8.13
CA LEU A 22 -25.41 21.73 -8.82
C LEU A 22 -25.20 23.01 -9.63
N LEU A 23 -26.22 23.48 -10.36
CA LEU A 23 -26.17 24.75 -11.07
C LEU A 23 -25.97 25.93 -10.13
N GLN A 24 -26.64 25.94 -8.98
CA GLN A 24 -26.48 26.98 -7.98
C GLN A 24 -25.05 27.02 -7.39
N LEU A 25 -24.49 25.87 -7.09
CA LEU A 25 -23.13 25.72 -6.51
C LEU A 25 -22.03 26.01 -7.53
N SER A 26 -22.26 25.64 -8.79
CA SER A 26 -21.27 25.84 -9.87
C SER A 26 -21.21 27.28 -10.36
N GLY A 27 -22.24 28.08 -10.10
CA GLY A 27 -22.33 29.46 -10.52
C GLY A 27 -22.06 29.65 -12.02
N GLU A 28 -21.21 30.61 -12.36
CA GLU A 28 -20.83 30.93 -13.75
C GLU A 28 -19.83 29.94 -14.37
N THR A 29 -19.30 28.98 -13.60
CA THR A 29 -18.24 28.07 -14.08
C THR A 29 -18.75 27.00 -15.05
N LEU A 30 -20.01 26.55 -14.94
CA LEU A 30 -20.66 25.64 -15.87
C LEU A 30 -21.42 26.44 -16.95
N HIS A 31 -20.97 26.35 -18.19
CA HIS A 31 -21.60 27.04 -19.29
C HIS A 31 -22.87 26.30 -19.77
N LYS A 32 -23.86 27.05 -20.29
CA LYS A 32 -25.08 26.45 -20.86
C LYS A 32 -24.78 25.43 -21.96
N GLY A 33 -23.68 25.61 -22.70
CA GLY A 33 -23.19 24.68 -23.70
C GLY A 33 -22.74 23.35 -23.13
N ASP A 34 -22.03 23.38 -21.99
CA ASP A 34 -21.58 22.17 -21.28
C ASP A 34 -22.76 21.33 -20.82
N CYS A 35 -23.78 21.97 -20.21
CA CYS A 35 -24.98 21.27 -19.75
C CYS A 35 -25.78 20.59 -20.88
N ARG A 36 -25.85 21.26 -22.06
CA ARG A 36 -26.56 20.68 -23.22
C ARG A 36 -25.83 19.46 -23.75
N LYS A 37 -24.52 19.54 -23.95
CA LYS A 37 -23.66 18.45 -24.41
C LYS A 37 -23.68 17.27 -23.42
N LEU A 38 -23.52 17.56 -22.11
CA LEU A 38 -23.57 16.56 -21.04
C LEU A 38 -24.92 15.79 -21.07
N LYS A 39 -26.05 16.51 -21.17
CA LYS A 39 -27.35 15.90 -21.27
C LYS A 39 -27.44 14.94 -22.47
N THR A 40 -26.91 15.34 -23.63
CA THR A 40 -26.91 14.50 -24.83
C THR A 40 -26.12 13.22 -24.61
N HIS A 41 -24.90 13.29 -24.03
CA HIS A 41 -24.10 12.11 -23.76
C HIS A 41 -24.76 11.17 -22.76
N LEU A 42 -25.34 11.68 -21.67
CA LEU A 42 -26.03 10.87 -20.67
C LEU A 42 -27.29 10.20 -21.25
N VAL A 43 -28.11 10.93 -22.03
CA VAL A 43 -29.29 10.36 -22.69
C VAL A 43 -28.89 9.24 -23.65
N ASN A 44 -27.87 9.44 -24.47
CA ASN A 44 -27.36 8.41 -25.39
C ASN A 44 -26.85 7.17 -24.62
N SER A 45 -26.16 7.35 -23.50
CA SER A 45 -25.65 6.25 -22.68
C SER A 45 -26.82 5.41 -22.08
N ILE A 46 -27.89 6.07 -21.65
CA ILE A 46 -29.09 5.42 -21.11
C ILE A 46 -29.82 4.68 -22.22
N GLN A 47 -30.08 5.31 -23.38
CA GLN A 47 -30.81 4.72 -24.49
C GLN A 47 -30.14 3.47 -25.08
N ASN A 48 -28.83 3.42 -25.03
CA ASN A 48 -28.04 2.27 -25.47
C ASN A 48 -27.93 1.15 -24.43
N ASN A 49 -28.61 1.24 -23.28
CA ASN A 49 -28.58 0.26 -22.18
C ASN A 49 -27.16 -0.08 -21.70
N ARG A 50 -26.20 0.84 -21.85
CA ARG A 50 -24.78 0.60 -21.50
C ARG A 50 -24.48 0.92 -20.05
N ILE A 51 -25.30 1.73 -19.37
CA ILE A 51 -25.18 2.07 -17.96
C ILE A 51 -26.17 1.20 -17.18
N GLN A 52 -25.67 0.40 -16.22
CA GLN A 52 -26.45 -0.47 -15.35
C GLN A 52 -26.31 -0.03 -13.90
N ARG A 53 -27.26 -0.43 -13.04
CA ARG A 53 -27.16 -0.24 -11.59
C ARG A 53 -25.96 -1.02 -11.04
N ASP A 54 -25.35 -0.47 -10.00
CA ASP A 54 -24.21 -1.12 -9.34
C ASP A 54 -24.66 -2.33 -8.49
N ILE A 55 -23.69 -3.00 -7.88
CA ILE A 55 -23.92 -4.18 -7.01
C ILE A 55 -24.80 -3.87 -5.78
N PHE A 56 -24.97 -2.60 -5.43
CA PHE A 56 -25.84 -2.13 -4.34
C PHE A 56 -27.24 -1.74 -4.84
N GLY A 57 -27.48 -1.82 -6.15
CA GLY A 57 -28.73 -1.40 -6.78
C GLY A 57 -28.84 0.12 -6.98
N LEU A 58 -27.78 0.88 -6.73
CA LEU A 58 -27.76 2.34 -6.90
C LEU A 58 -27.75 2.71 -8.38
N ASN A 59 -28.48 3.78 -8.71
CA ASN A 59 -28.46 4.36 -10.06
C ASN A 59 -27.16 5.18 -10.23
N PRO A 60 -26.24 4.84 -11.16
CA PRO A 60 -24.94 5.50 -11.29
C PRO A 60 -25.07 7.00 -11.55
N ILE A 61 -26.03 7.44 -12.38
CA ILE A 61 -26.21 8.86 -12.71
C ILE A 61 -26.66 9.67 -11.48
N ILE A 62 -27.56 9.10 -10.67
CA ILE A 62 -27.97 9.74 -9.42
C ILE A 62 -26.81 9.79 -8.43
N LYS A 63 -26.09 8.69 -8.30
CA LYS A 63 -24.88 8.57 -7.44
C LYS A 63 -23.84 9.61 -7.84
N ASP A 64 -23.50 9.69 -9.13
CA ASP A 64 -22.49 10.62 -9.62
C ASP A 64 -22.93 12.08 -9.47
N MET A 65 -24.22 12.37 -9.67
CA MET A 65 -24.73 13.72 -9.44
C MET A 65 -24.72 14.10 -7.96
N GLN A 66 -25.01 13.18 -7.05
CA GLN A 66 -24.88 13.40 -5.61
C GLN A 66 -23.41 13.62 -5.24
N THR A 67 -22.51 12.79 -5.77
CA THR A 67 -21.05 12.96 -5.57
C THR A 67 -20.59 14.32 -6.10
N ALA A 68 -21.07 14.75 -7.29
CA ALA A 68 -20.74 16.07 -7.86
C ALA A 68 -21.23 17.22 -6.98
N VAL A 69 -22.42 17.12 -6.40
CA VAL A 69 -22.95 18.11 -5.45
C VAL A 69 -22.05 18.18 -4.19
N ILE A 70 -21.66 17.04 -3.62
CA ILE A 70 -20.80 17.02 -2.45
C ILE A 70 -19.40 17.59 -2.77
N VAL A 71 -18.84 17.21 -3.92
CA VAL A 71 -17.56 17.74 -4.42
C VAL A 71 -17.60 19.25 -4.58
N ALA A 72 -18.67 19.80 -5.12
CA ALA A 72 -18.84 21.23 -5.30
C ALA A 72 -19.07 21.97 -3.96
N GLU A 73 -19.91 21.43 -3.07
CA GLU A 73 -20.36 22.06 -1.82
C GLU A 73 -19.29 21.94 -0.73
N GLU A 74 -18.77 20.73 -0.48
CA GLU A 74 -17.89 20.47 0.66
C GLU A 74 -16.41 20.68 0.33
N ILE A 75 -15.97 20.36 -0.91
CA ILE A 75 -14.57 20.52 -1.32
C ILE A 75 -14.38 21.83 -2.09
N GLY A 76 -15.40 22.34 -2.79
CA GLY A 76 -15.30 23.57 -3.59
C GLY A 76 -14.70 23.38 -4.97
N MET A 77 -14.60 22.14 -5.46
CA MET A 77 -14.14 21.85 -6.82
C MET A 77 -15.21 22.27 -7.83
N ARG A 78 -14.78 22.64 -9.04
CA ARG A 78 -15.67 23.28 -10.00
C ARG A 78 -15.74 22.49 -11.32
N ARG A 79 -15.92 23.20 -12.45
CA ARG A 79 -16.27 22.73 -13.78
C ARG A 79 -15.60 21.40 -14.20
N ALA A 80 -14.26 21.33 -14.16
CA ALA A 80 -13.54 20.17 -14.67
C ALA A 80 -13.88 18.88 -13.89
N SER A 81 -13.96 18.95 -12.57
CA SER A 81 -14.25 17.81 -11.71
C SER A 81 -15.71 17.35 -11.83
N ILE A 82 -16.66 18.31 -11.97
CA ILE A 82 -18.08 18.01 -12.16
C ILE A 82 -18.28 17.30 -13.50
N LEU A 83 -17.71 17.87 -14.59
CA LEU A 83 -17.85 17.29 -15.92
C LEU A 83 -17.12 15.95 -16.03
N GLY A 84 -15.91 15.84 -15.47
CA GLY A 84 -15.16 14.59 -15.44
C GLY A 84 -15.93 13.48 -14.74
N LEU A 85 -16.51 13.78 -13.57
CA LEU A 85 -17.32 12.84 -12.82
C LEU A 85 -18.59 12.42 -13.55
N MET A 86 -19.30 13.36 -14.17
CA MET A 86 -20.55 13.06 -14.89
C MET A 86 -20.36 12.36 -16.23
N LEU A 87 -19.18 12.44 -16.85
CA LEU A 87 -18.89 11.86 -18.17
C LEU A 87 -18.11 10.54 -18.11
N HIS A 88 -17.43 10.23 -17.00
CA HIS A 88 -16.54 9.07 -16.94
C HIS A 88 -17.22 7.75 -17.26
N ASP A 89 -18.44 7.54 -16.80
CA ASP A 89 -19.22 6.34 -17.11
C ASP A 89 -19.63 6.27 -18.58
N SER A 90 -19.94 7.40 -19.21
CA SER A 90 -20.22 7.46 -20.65
C SER A 90 -19.00 7.07 -21.50
N VAL A 91 -17.80 7.46 -21.06
CA VAL A 91 -16.54 7.05 -21.71
C VAL A 91 -16.24 5.59 -21.45
N ARG A 92 -16.37 5.12 -20.21
CA ARG A 92 -16.16 3.72 -19.82
C ARG A 92 -17.07 2.76 -20.60
N CYS A 93 -18.32 3.17 -20.85
CA CYS A 93 -19.28 2.40 -21.64
C CYS A 93 -19.08 2.54 -23.16
N GLY A 94 -18.11 3.32 -23.62
CA GLY A 94 -17.81 3.54 -25.04
C GLY A 94 -18.88 4.33 -25.79
N THR A 95 -19.66 5.18 -25.10
CA THR A 95 -20.63 6.09 -25.73
C THR A 95 -19.96 7.36 -26.27
N CYS A 96 -18.84 7.78 -25.67
CA CYS A 96 -17.94 8.79 -26.20
C CYS A 96 -16.48 8.39 -25.90
N THR A 97 -15.54 8.99 -26.63
CA THR A 97 -14.10 8.73 -26.41
C THR A 97 -13.45 9.82 -25.58
N VAL A 98 -12.28 9.52 -25.00
CA VAL A 98 -11.51 10.51 -24.23
C VAL A 98 -11.11 11.69 -25.11
N GLU A 99 -10.76 11.44 -26.37
CA GLU A 99 -10.37 12.46 -27.36
C GLU A 99 -11.55 13.37 -27.73
N GLU A 100 -12.79 12.83 -27.75
CA GLU A 100 -14.01 13.64 -27.94
C GLU A 100 -14.27 14.54 -26.73
N VAL A 101 -14.02 14.02 -25.50
CA VAL A 101 -14.13 14.81 -24.28
C VAL A 101 -13.08 15.91 -24.25
N GLU A 102 -11.85 15.61 -24.62
CA GLU A 102 -10.75 16.57 -24.67
C GLU A 102 -11.06 17.74 -25.64
N ARG A 103 -11.55 17.41 -26.86
CA ARG A 103 -11.97 18.43 -27.83
C ARG A 103 -13.16 19.28 -27.37
N ASN A 104 -14.12 18.67 -26.68
CA ASN A 104 -15.36 19.35 -26.32
C ASN A 104 -15.29 20.12 -25.00
N TYR A 105 -14.47 19.67 -24.04
CA TYR A 105 -14.45 20.15 -22.65
C TYR A 105 -13.07 20.54 -22.16
N GLY A 106 -11.99 20.14 -22.86
CA GLY A 106 -10.59 20.46 -22.55
C GLY A 106 -9.83 19.32 -21.86
N GLU A 107 -8.51 19.40 -21.87
CA GLU A 107 -7.57 18.44 -21.32
C GLU A 107 -7.77 18.18 -19.83
N ASP A 108 -8.10 19.22 -19.05
CA ASP A 108 -8.37 19.09 -17.61
C ASP A 108 -9.50 18.09 -17.28
N VAL A 109 -10.56 18.06 -18.10
CA VAL A 109 -11.68 17.13 -17.95
C VAL A 109 -11.26 15.73 -18.39
N ALA A 110 -10.56 15.64 -19.52
CA ALA A 110 -10.05 14.37 -20.06
C ALA A 110 -9.05 13.71 -19.09
N GLY A 111 -8.16 14.47 -18.46
CA GLY A 111 -7.21 13.98 -17.46
C GLY A 111 -7.90 13.34 -16.25
N ILE A 112 -8.93 14.01 -15.71
CA ILE A 112 -9.72 13.45 -14.61
C ILE A 112 -10.42 12.16 -15.03
N ILE A 113 -11.00 12.10 -16.23
CA ILE A 113 -11.68 10.89 -16.74
C ILE A 113 -10.69 9.73 -16.90
N ARG A 114 -9.50 9.97 -17.48
CA ARG A 114 -8.44 8.96 -17.57
C ARG A 114 -8.10 8.37 -16.20
N GLY A 115 -7.94 9.23 -15.20
CA GLY A 115 -7.67 8.80 -13.83
C GLY A 115 -8.80 7.97 -13.23
N LEU A 116 -10.06 8.40 -13.35
CA LEU A 116 -11.24 7.68 -12.84
C LEU A 116 -11.43 6.32 -13.52
N ILE A 117 -11.25 6.25 -14.85
CA ILE A 117 -11.35 4.98 -15.59
C ILE A 117 -10.27 4.01 -15.15
N ARG A 118 -9.01 4.45 -15.03
CA ARG A 118 -7.89 3.62 -14.57
C ARG A 118 -8.16 3.04 -13.17
N VAL A 119 -8.70 3.84 -12.27
CA VAL A 119 -9.09 3.38 -10.93
C VAL A 119 -10.21 2.35 -11.01
N ASN A 120 -11.25 2.60 -11.80
CA ASN A 120 -12.37 1.66 -11.97
C ASN A 120 -11.93 0.33 -12.59
N GLU A 121 -10.99 0.33 -13.53
CA GLU A 121 -10.41 -0.89 -14.11
C GLU A 121 -9.65 -1.73 -13.08
N LEU A 122 -8.98 -1.10 -12.12
CA LEU A 122 -8.33 -1.79 -11.01
C LEU A 122 -9.34 -2.48 -10.10
N TYR A 123 -10.47 -1.82 -9.80
CA TYR A 123 -11.56 -2.41 -9.03
C TYR A 123 -12.30 -3.53 -9.77
N ALA A 124 -12.42 -3.44 -11.11
CA ALA A 124 -13.06 -4.48 -11.89
C ALA A 124 -12.27 -5.79 -11.94
N LYS A 125 -10.94 -5.71 -11.78
CA LYS A 125 -10.03 -6.88 -11.80
C LYS A 125 -9.97 -7.62 -10.47
N SER A 126 -10.21 -6.94 -9.35
CA SER A 126 -10.22 -7.55 -8.02
C SER A 126 -11.13 -6.75 -7.09
N PRO A 127 -12.24 -7.33 -6.61
CA PRO A 127 -13.10 -6.69 -5.61
C PRO A 127 -12.44 -6.56 -4.23
N THR A 128 -11.37 -7.32 -3.99
CA THR A 128 -10.50 -7.19 -2.83
C THR A 128 -9.21 -6.52 -3.25
N ILE A 129 -8.77 -5.51 -2.50
CA ILE A 129 -7.49 -4.84 -2.76
C ILE A 129 -6.37 -5.82 -2.43
N GLU A 130 -5.96 -6.61 -3.42
CA GLU A 130 -4.71 -7.33 -3.36
C GLU A 130 -3.54 -6.33 -3.43
N SER A 131 -2.43 -6.70 -2.84
CA SER A 131 -1.28 -5.82 -2.64
C SER A 131 -0.72 -5.18 -3.92
N GLU A 132 -0.81 -5.87 -5.06
CA GLU A 132 -0.33 -5.35 -6.35
C GLU A 132 -1.31 -4.32 -6.94
N ASN A 133 -2.62 -4.54 -6.78
CA ASN A 133 -3.65 -3.58 -7.19
C ASN A 133 -3.63 -2.30 -6.34
N PHE A 134 -3.30 -2.41 -5.06
CA PHE A 134 -3.14 -1.26 -4.16
C PHE A 134 -2.01 -0.33 -4.61
N ARG A 135 -0.87 -0.90 -5.03
CA ARG A 135 0.24 -0.14 -5.59
C ARG A 135 -0.17 0.64 -6.84
N ASN A 136 -0.86 -0.02 -7.77
CA ASN A 136 -1.33 0.59 -9.01
C ASN A 136 -2.37 1.68 -8.75
N LEU A 137 -3.23 1.49 -7.73
CA LEU A 137 -4.20 2.49 -7.27
C LEU A 137 -3.49 3.75 -6.77
N LEU A 138 -2.47 3.60 -5.91
CA LEU A 138 -1.70 4.73 -5.40
C LEU A 138 -0.93 5.47 -6.48
N LEU A 139 -0.38 4.76 -7.47
CA LEU A 139 0.27 5.38 -8.64
C LEU A 139 -0.71 6.20 -9.47
N SER A 140 -1.94 5.69 -9.67
CA SER A 140 -3.00 6.44 -10.36
C SER A 140 -3.39 7.70 -9.59
N PHE A 141 -3.42 7.64 -8.27
CA PHE A 141 -3.69 8.80 -7.41
C PHE A 141 -2.58 9.87 -7.49
N ALA A 142 -1.33 9.45 -7.66
CA ALA A 142 -0.20 10.37 -7.74
C ALA A 142 -0.14 11.18 -9.06
N GLU A 143 -0.93 10.81 -10.09
CA GLU A 143 -0.99 11.55 -11.36
C GLU A 143 -1.88 12.81 -11.29
N ASP A 144 -3.06 12.69 -10.65
CA ASP A 144 -3.99 13.83 -10.48
C ASP A 144 -4.71 13.75 -9.14
N MET A 145 -4.43 14.71 -8.26
CA MET A 145 -5.03 14.78 -6.94
C MET A 145 -6.54 14.97 -6.95
N ARG A 146 -7.09 15.57 -7.99
CA ARG A 146 -8.55 15.76 -8.13
C ARG A 146 -9.26 14.41 -8.15
N VAL A 147 -8.62 13.39 -8.73
CA VAL A 147 -9.15 12.01 -8.74
C VAL A 147 -9.26 11.45 -7.32
N ILE A 148 -8.25 11.64 -6.48
CA ILE A 148 -8.29 11.18 -5.08
C ILE A 148 -9.46 11.80 -4.33
N LEU A 149 -9.63 13.13 -4.47
CA LEU A 149 -10.69 13.86 -3.80
C LEU A 149 -12.08 13.38 -4.24
N ILE A 150 -12.27 13.18 -5.54
CA ILE A 150 -13.50 12.62 -6.09
C ILE A 150 -13.77 11.23 -5.52
N MET A 151 -12.76 10.37 -5.47
CA MET A 151 -12.89 8.99 -4.96
C MET A 151 -13.24 8.95 -3.47
N ILE A 152 -12.64 9.85 -2.65
CA ILE A 152 -13.00 9.96 -1.23
C ILE A 152 -14.46 10.34 -1.08
N VAL A 153 -14.93 11.34 -1.84
CA VAL A 153 -16.33 11.80 -1.81
C VAL A 153 -17.28 10.72 -2.32
N ASP A 154 -16.94 10.05 -3.41
CA ASP A 154 -17.73 8.94 -3.95
C ASP A 154 -17.89 7.83 -2.90
N ARG A 155 -16.81 7.48 -2.20
CA ARG A 155 -16.85 6.51 -1.11
C ARG A 155 -17.76 6.94 0.04
N VAL A 156 -17.71 8.21 0.45
CA VAL A 156 -18.64 8.77 1.46
C VAL A 156 -20.08 8.67 0.97
N ASN A 157 -20.33 9.05 -0.28
CA ASN A 157 -21.67 9.00 -0.88
C ASN A 157 -22.22 7.58 -0.92
N ILE A 158 -21.42 6.60 -1.37
CA ILE A 158 -21.79 5.17 -1.34
C ILE A 158 -22.12 4.74 0.09
N MET A 159 -21.25 5.04 1.06
CA MET A 159 -21.44 4.66 2.46
C MET A 159 -22.73 5.25 3.08
N ARG A 160 -23.15 6.44 2.66
CA ARG A 160 -24.44 7.04 3.07
C ARG A 160 -25.63 6.25 2.55
N GLN A 161 -25.55 5.69 1.33
CA GLN A 161 -26.66 5.08 0.60
C GLN A 161 -26.82 3.58 0.85
N ILE A 162 -25.75 2.85 1.14
CA ILE A 162 -25.78 1.38 1.30
C ILE A 162 -26.44 0.90 2.59
N LYS A 163 -27.08 1.78 3.36
CA LYS A 163 -27.76 1.43 4.62
C LYS A 163 -28.79 0.32 4.45
N GLU A 164 -29.52 0.34 3.33
CA GLU A 164 -30.62 -0.58 3.03
C GLU A 164 -30.20 -1.74 2.10
N CYS A 165 -28.92 -1.82 1.76
CA CYS A 165 -28.40 -2.89 0.95
C CYS A 165 -28.57 -4.25 1.64
N LYS A 166 -29.15 -5.23 0.93
CA LYS A 166 -29.39 -6.60 1.43
C LYS A 166 -28.10 -7.44 1.48
N ASN A 167 -27.07 -7.06 0.74
CA ASN A 167 -25.79 -7.78 0.72
C ASN A 167 -24.88 -7.27 1.85
N ASP A 168 -24.94 -7.93 3.01
CA ASP A 168 -24.13 -7.57 4.20
C ASP A 168 -22.65 -7.74 3.98
N GLU A 169 -22.22 -8.72 3.18
CA GLU A 169 -20.81 -8.97 2.90
C GLU A 169 -20.20 -7.84 2.05
N ALA A 170 -20.86 -7.46 0.96
CA ALA A 170 -20.45 -6.33 0.14
C ALA A 170 -20.41 -5.01 0.94
N ARG A 171 -21.40 -4.81 1.83
CA ARG A 171 -21.46 -3.64 2.71
C ARG A 171 -20.28 -3.60 3.69
N ARG A 172 -19.91 -4.74 4.31
CA ARG A 172 -18.75 -4.84 5.21
C ARG A 172 -17.44 -4.63 4.45
N GLN A 173 -17.33 -5.17 3.25
CA GLN A 173 -16.15 -5.00 2.42
C GLN A 173 -15.89 -3.52 2.10
N VAL A 174 -16.91 -2.80 1.64
CA VAL A 174 -16.83 -1.35 1.37
C VAL A 174 -16.50 -0.57 2.66
N ALA A 175 -17.09 -0.97 3.79
CA ALA A 175 -16.82 -0.32 5.09
C ALA A 175 -15.37 -0.53 5.55
N ASN A 176 -14.83 -1.73 5.41
CA ASN A 176 -13.44 -2.01 5.70
C ASN A 176 -12.51 -1.19 4.81
N GLU A 177 -12.78 -1.17 3.51
CA GLU A 177 -12.01 -0.37 2.55
C GLU A 177 -12.06 1.13 2.89
N ALA A 178 -13.22 1.65 3.28
CA ALA A 178 -13.37 3.02 3.72
C ALA A 178 -12.50 3.31 4.97
N ALA A 179 -12.43 2.39 5.92
CA ALA A 179 -11.66 2.53 7.14
C ALA A 179 -10.14 2.50 6.91
N TYR A 180 -9.63 1.58 6.09
CA TYR A 180 -8.17 1.39 5.98
C TYR A 180 -7.52 2.15 4.82
N LEU A 181 -8.29 2.62 3.82
CA LEU A 181 -7.76 3.36 2.68
C LEU A 181 -8.28 4.82 2.66
N TYR A 182 -9.59 5.01 2.55
CA TYR A 182 -10.15 6.33 2.28
C TYR A 182 -10.13 7.28 3.48
N ALA A 183 -10.37 6.78 4.70
CA ALA A 183 -10.30 7.62 5.89
C ALA A 183 -8.87 8.12 6.19
N PRO A 184 -7.81 7.29 6.08
CA PRO A 184 -6.43 7.75 6.14
C PRO A 184 -6.05 8.79 5.07
N LEU A 185 -6.46 8.56 3.81
CA LEU A 185 -6.26 9.52 2.73
C LEU A 185 -6.95 10.86 3.02
N ALA A 186 -8.22 10.82 3.46
CA ALA A 186 -8.96 12.01 3.86
C ALA A 186 -8.26 12.75 5.02
N HIS A 187 -7.68 12.02 5.98
CA HIS A 187 -6.89 12.60 7.08
C HIS A 187 -5.66 13.36 6.55
N LYS A 188 -4.88 12.73 5.67
CA LYS A 188 -3.66 13.32 5.10
C LYS A 188 -3.97 14.57 4.29
N LEU A 189 -5.07 14.56 3.54
CA LEU A 189 -5.56 15.69 2.75
C LEU A 189 -6.28 16.77 3.59
N GLY A 190 -6.35 16.62 4.91
CA GLY A 190 -6.99 17.57 5.80
C GLY A 190 -8.52 17.59 5.76
N LEU A 191 -9.16 16.64 5.09
CA LEU A 191 -10.62 16.50 4.97
C LEU A 191 -11.23 15.90 6.23
N TYR A 192 -11.04 16.55 7.40
CA TYR A 192 -11.37 15.97 8.70
C TYR A 192 -12.86 15.65 8.89
N LYS A 193 -13.76 16.39 8.25
CA LYS A 193 -15.20 16.12 8.28
C LYS A 193 -15.52 14.80 7.58
N LEU A 194 -15.05 14.63 6.33
CA LEU A 194 -15.26 13.42 5.54
C LEU A 194 -14.55 12.21 6.16
N LYS A 195 -13.34 12.41 6.70
CA LYS A 195 -12.61 11.39 7.46
C LYS A 195 -13.42 10.87 8.64
N SER A 196 -13.94 11.76 9.49
CA SER A 196 -14.72 11.38 10.66
C SER A 196 -16.02 10.65 10.27
N GLU A 197 -16.67 11.06 9.19
CA GLU A 197 -17.87 10.42 8.66
C GLU A 197 -17.57 9.02 8.10
N LEU A 198 -16.47 8.86 7.34
CA LEU A 198 -16.03 7.55 6.85
C LEU A 198 -15.77 6.58 7.99
N GLU A 199 -15.07 7.03 9.04
CA GLU A 199 -14.78 6.22 10.21
C GLU A 199 -16.05 5.83 10.98
N ASP A 200 -16.98 6.77 11.18
CA ASP A 200 -18.25 6.51 11.89
C ASP A 200 -19.15 5.54 11.09
N LEU A 201 -19.25 5.73 9.76
CA LEU A 201 -20.02 4.83 8.89
C LEU A 201 -19.36 3.45 8.79
N SER A 202 -18.01 3.38 8.77
CA SER A 202 -17.30 2.11 8.79
C SER A 202 -17.58 1.35 10.07
N LEU A 203 -17.46 1.99 11.22
CA LEU A 203 -17.76 1.37 12.52
C LEU A 203 -19.22 0.89 12.58
N LYS A 204 -20.15 1.68 12.04
CA LYS A 204 -21.58 1.34 12.00
C LYS A 204 -21.86 0.05 11.22
N TYR A 205 -21.09 -0.25 10.17
CA TYR A 205 -21.30 -1.43 9.33
C TYR A 205 -20.43 -2.62 9.71
N THR A 206 -19.31 -2.40 10.39
CA THR A 206 -18.39 -3.46 10.84
C THR A 206 -18.70 -3.91 12.28
N GLU A 207 -18.95 -2.96 13.20
CA GLU A 207 -19.20 -3.22 14.62
C GLU A 207 -20.51 -2.53 15.05
N LYS A 208 -21.64 -3.00 14.54
CA LYS A 208 -22.95 -2.39 14.66
C LYS A 208 -23.38 -2.18 16.10
N GLU A 209 -23.20 -3.18 16.96
CA GLU A 209 -23.61 -3.13 18.37
C GLU A 209 -22.88 -2.03 19.13
N VAL A 210 -21.56 -1.95 18.97
CA VAL A 210 -20.72 -0.94 19.61
C VAL A 210 -21.09 0.46 19.13
N TYR A 211 -21.30 0.63 17.83
CA TYR A 211 -21.73 1.92 17.26
C TYR A 211 -23.03 2.42 17.88
N TYR A 212 -24.06 1.56 17.92
CA TYR A 212 -25.36 1.96 18.47
C TYR A 212 -25.32 2.16 19.99
N HIS A 213 -24.56 1.35 20.73
CA HIS A 213 -24.35 1.56 22.16
C HIS A 213 -23.76 2.94 22.47
N ILE A 214 -22.67 3.32 21.79
CA ILE A 214 -22.07 4.64 21.99
C ILE A 214 -23.03 5.76 21.55
N LYS A 215 -23.76 5.58 20.45
CA LYS A 215 -24.73 6.54 19.96
C LYS A 215 -25.87 6.77 20.97
N GLU A 216 -26.39 5.70 21.57
CA GLU A 216 -27.43 5.77 22.61
C GLU A 216 -26.92 6.52 23.82
N LYS A 217 -25.75 6.16 24.35
CA LYS A 217 -25.11 6.87 25.46
C LYS A 217 -24.86 8.35 25.18
N LEU A 218 -24.46 8.71 23.97
CA LEU A 218 -24.35 10.10 23.56
C LEU A 218 -25.70 10.82 23.53
N ASN A 219 -26.77 10.15 23.15
CA ASN A 219 -28.12 10.75 23.16
C ASN A 219 -28.66 10.93 24.57
N GLU A 220 -28.51 9.92 25.45
CA GLU A 220 -28.90 10.00 26.87
C GLU A 220 -28.22 11.17 27.60
N THR A 221 -26.93 11.38 27.36
CA THR A 221 -26.15 12.43 28.02
C THR A 221 -26.24 13.80 27.32
N LYS A 222 -27.00 13.94 26.23
CA LYS A 222 -27.02 15.15 25.39
C LYS A 222 -27.43 16.39 26.19
N ALA A 223 -28.56 16.36 26.90
CA ALA A 223 -29.08 17.50 27.62
C ALA A 223 -28.13 17.98 28.72
N SER A 224 -27.56 17.05 29.51
CA SER A 224 -26.56 17.36 30.53
C SER A 224 -25.28 17.95 29.92
N ARG A 225 -24.83 17.41 28.79
CA ARG A 225 -23.65 17.90 28.11
C ARG A 225 -23.87 19.28 27.51
N ASP A 226 -25.01 19.53 26.90
CA ASP A 226 -25.35 20.84 26.31
C ASP A 226 -25.44 21.92 27.42
N LYS A 227 -26.00 21.58 28.57
CA LYS A 227 -26.02 22.47 29.76
C LYS A 227 -24.61 22.79 30.25
N TYR A 228 -23.75 21.78 30.34
CA TYR A 228 -22.35 21.95 30.73
C TYR A 228 -21.57 22.82 29.75
N ILE A 229 -21.73 22.59 28.43
CA ILE A 229 -21.11 23.39 27.37
C ILE A 229 -21.56 24.85 27.50
N ALA A 230 -22.84 25.11 27.70
CA ALA A 230 -23.37 26.47 27.89
C ALA A 230 -22.77 27.16 29.12
N ALA A 231 -22.67 26.45 30.25
CA ALA A 231 -22.06 26.96 31.48
C ALA A 231 -20.57 27.27 31.32
N PHE A 232 -19.86 26.49 30.51
CA PHE A 232 -18.44 26.76 30.16
C PHE A 232 -18.29 27.98 29.23
N ILE A 233 -19.13 28.06 28.18
CA ILE A 233 -19.04 29.09 27.15
C ILE A 233 -19.40 30.48 27.65
N ALA A 234 -20.47 30.63 28.46
CA ALA A 234 -21.01 31.92 28.86
C ALA A 234 -19.97 32.88 29.50
N PRO A 235 -19.15 32.44 30.48
CA PRO A 235 -18.14 33.33 31.04
C PRO A 235 -17.00 33.62 30.09
N VAL A 236 -16.59 32.68 29.22
CA VAL A 236 -15.57 32.90 28.21
C VAL A 236 -16.03 33.91 27.17
N GLN A 237 -17.28 33.80 26.72
CA GLN A 237 -17.90 34.71 25.76
C GLN A 237 -17.87 36.14 26.30
N LYS A 238 -18.30 36.35 27.51
CA LYS A 238 -18.30 37.65 28.15
C LYS A 238 -16.90 38.29 28.20
N LYS A 239 -15.88 37.50 28.55
CA LYS A 239 -14.49 38.02 28.60
C LYS A 239 -13.88 38.31 27.24
N LEU A 240 -14.20 37.54 26.21
CA LEU A 240 -13.77 37.79 24.85
C LEU A 240 -14.46 39.06 24.27
N GLU A 241 -15.76 39.29 24.60
CA GLU A 241 -16.50 40.49 24.25
C GLU A 241 -15.93 41.73 24.96
N GLU A 242 -15.62 41.66 26.28
CA GLU A 242 -14.95 42.71 27.04
C GLU A 242 -13.57 43.08 26.44
N ALA A 243 -12.88 42.11 25.84
CA ALA A 243 -11.59 42.35 25.15
C ALA A 243 -11.73 42.93 23.73
N GLY A 244 -12.94 43.13 23.24
CA GLY A 244 -13.21 43.73 21.92
C GLY A 244 -12.96 42.77 20.75
N LEU A 245 -12.91 41.46 20.99
CA LEU A 245 -12.74 40.43 19.95
C LEU A 245 -14.07 40.14 19.26
N HIS A 246 -14.04 39.98 17.93
CA HIS A 246 -15.16 39.48 17.15
C HIS A 246 -15.00 37.94 16.97
N PHE A 247 -16.00 37.20 17.39
CA PHE A 247 -15.89 35.73 17.41
C PHE A 247 -17.26 35.07 17.45
N HIS A 248 -17.24 33.74 17.18
CA HIS A 248 -18.33 32.87 17.57
C HIS A 248 -17.78 31.58 18.19
N ILE A 249 -18.55 30.99 19.13
CA ILE A 249 -18.13 29.79 19.85
C ILE A 249 -19.05 28.62 19.47
N LYS A 250 -18.46 27.47 19.14
CA LYS A 250 -19.17 26.24 18.81
C LYS A 250 -18.73 25.11 19.74
N GLY A 251 -19.69 24.37 20.32
CA GLY A 251 -19.43 23.07 20.91
C GLY A 251 -19.40 21.98 19.84
N ARG A 252 -18.38 21.13 19.83
CA ARG A 252 -18.26 20.00 18.93
C ARG A 252 -18.18 18.70 19.68
N THR A 253 -19.13 17.80 19.47
CA THR A 253 -19.06 16.41 19.98
C THR A 253 -18.08 15.61 19.12
N LYS A 254 -17.23 14.79 19.74
CA LYS A 254 -16.31 13.90 19.04
C LYS A 254 -17.08 12.80 18.30
N SER A 255 -16.51 12.31 17.20
CA SER A 255 -17.09 11.21 16.41
C SER A 255 -17.18 9.92 17.25
N ILE A 256 -18.15 9.07 16.94
CA ILE A 256 -18.37 7.80 17.63
C ILE A 256 -17.14 6.90 17.53
N HIS A 257 -16.51 6.85 16.36
CA HIS A 257 -15.27 6.11 16.15
C HIS A 257 -14.13 6.65 17.03
N SER A 258 -13.98 7.98 17.15
CA SER A 258 -12.94 8.57 18.01
C SER A 258 -13.15 8.24 19.50
N ILE A 259 -14.41 8.19 19.97
CA ILE A 259 -14.76 7.75 21.31
C ILE A 259 -14.40 6.26 21.49
N TYR A 260 -14.78 5.41 20.54
CA TYR A 260 -14.48 3.99 20.56
C TYR A 260 -12.98 3.70 20.63
N GLN A 261 -12.17 4.39 19.80
CA GLN A 261 -10.71 4.25 19.86
C GLN A 261 -10.13 4.65 21.22
N LYS A 262 -10.69 5.65 21.89
CA LYS A 262 -10.28 6.03 23.23
C LYS A 262 -10.67 4.98 24.27
N MET A 263 -11.89 4.45 24.20
CA MET A 263 -12.32 3.33 25.05
C MET A 263 -11.37 2.14 24.92
N LYS A 264 -11.00 1.76 23.70
CA LYS A 264 -10.00 0.70 23.43
C LYS A 264 -8.62 1.02 24.00
N LYS A 265 -8.10 2.21 23.72
CA LYS A 265 -6.76 2.63 24.14
C LYS A 265 -6.63 2.77 25.66
N GLN A 266 -7.65 3.30 26.31
CA GLN A 266 -7.68 3.53 27.77
C GLN A 266 -8.23 2.32 28.53
N LYS A 267 -8.76 1.30 27.84
CA LYS A 267 -9.42 0.11 28.40
C LYS A 267 -10.51 0.51 29.42
N CYS A 268 -11.32 1.52 29.07
CA CYS A 268 -12.38 2.04 29.92
C CYS A 268 -13.75 1.99 29.22
N PRO A 269 -14.87 1.92 29.95
CA PRO A 269 -16.20 2.06 29.38
C PRO A 269 -16.44 3.51 28.91
N PHE A 270 -17.60 3.75 28.28
CA PHE A 270 -17.98 5.07 27.75
C PHE A 270 -17.90 6.18 28.81
N GLU A 271 -18.34 5.91 30.03
CA GLU A 271 -18.34 6.83 31.18
C GLU A 271 -16.92 7.24 31.61
N GLY A 272 -15.93 6.44 31.30
CA GLY A 272 -14.51 6.74 31.56
C GLY A 272 -13.86 7.67 30.55
N VAL A 273 -14.55 8.03 29.47
CA VAL A 273 -14.01 8.95 28.43
C VAL A 273 -14.36 10.40 28.79
N TYR A 274 -13.42 11.13 29.36
CA TYR A 274 -13.67 12.49 29.88
C TYR A 274 -13.80 13.57 28.81
N ASP A 275 -13.20 13.43 27.62
CA ASP A 275 -13.15 14.45 26.57
C ASP A 275 -14.10 14.11 25.40
N LEU A 276 -15.39 13.98 25.67
CA LEU A 276 -16.43 13.66 24.68
C LEU A 276 -16.72 14.81 23.71
N PHE A 277 -16.34 16.04 24.06
CA PHE A 277 -16.56 17.24 23.27
C PHE A 277 -15.35 18.19 23.31
N ALA A 278 -15.31 19.10 22.38
CA ALA A 278 -14.37 20.23 22.34
C ALA A 278 -15.13 21.53 22.13
N ILE A 279 -14.60 22.62 22.66
CA ILE A 279 -15.08 23.97 22.43
C ILE A 279 -14.22 24.61 21.37
N ARG A 280 -14.84 25.21 20.36
CA ARG A 280 -14.15 26.00 19.33
C ARG A 280 -14.44 27.47 19.52
N VAL A 281 -13.39 28.26 19.65
CA VAL A 281 -13.43 29.73 19.56
C VAL A 281 -12.96 30.09 18.16
N ILE A 282 -13.84 30.63 17.34
CA ILE A 282 -13.57 31.01 15.96
C ILE A 282 -13.63 32.54 15.88
N LEU A 283 -12.49 33.14 15.60
CA LEU A 283 -12.30 34.58 15.55
C LEU A 283 -12.52 35.13 14.13
N ASP A 284 -13.26 36.22 14.02
CA ASP A 284 -13.35 37.00 12.78
C ASP A 284 -12.24 38.07 12.79
N SER A 285 -11.08 37.68 12.26
CA SER A 285 -9.86 38.47 12.34
C SER A 285 -9.33 38.82 10.95
N GLN A 286 -8.72 40.00 10.82
CA GLN A 286 -7.92 40.37 9.65
C GLN A 286 -6.65 39.50 9.61
N VAL A 287 -6.19 39.14 8.40
CA VAL A 287 -5.07 38.20 8.18
C VAL A 287 -3.80 38.61 8.95
N GLU A 288 -3.51 39.90 9.01
CA GLU A 288 -2.32 40.46 9.70
C GLU A 288 -2.40 40.29 11.22
N LYS A 289 -3.60 40.20 11.79
CA LYS A 289 -3.85 40.12 13.23
C LYS A 289 -4.22 38.71 13.71
N GLU A 290 -4.44 37.76 12.80
CA GLU A 290 -4.91 36.42 13.12
C GLU A 290 -4.15 35.76 14.27
N LYS A 291 -2.82 35.74 14.20
CA LYS A 291 -1.98 35.14 15.24
C LYS A 291 -2.09 35.87 16.57
N LEU A 292 -2.06 37.21 16.53
CA LEU A 292 -2.14 38.00 17.74
C LEU A 292 -3.47 37.76 18.49
N GLU A 293 -4.58 37.83 17.79
CA GLU A 293 -5.91 37.67 18.38
C GLU A 293 -6.15 36.21 18.87
N CYS A 294 -5.62 35.21 18.18
CA CYS A 294 -5.63 33.84 18.68
C CYS A 294 -4.88 33.66 20.01
N TRP A 295 -3.69 34.27 20.15
CA TRP A 295 -2.94 34.27 21.39
C TRP A 295 -3.60 35.10 22.49
N GLN A 296 -4.27 36.19 22.16
CA GLN A 296 -5.06 36.98 23.08
C GLN A 296 -6.24 36.14 23.64
N ALA A 297 -6.97 35.46 22.76
CA ALA A 297 -8.04 34.53 23.18
C ALA A 297 -7.51 33.39 24.04
N TYR A 298 -6.32 32.86 23.73
CA TYR A 298 -5.65 31.86 24.56
C TYR A 298 -5.39 32.39 25.98
N SER A 299 -4.82 33.58 26.11
CA SER A 299 -4.54 34.22 27.40
C SER A 299 -5.81 34.36 28.23
N ILE A 300 -6.89 34.86 27.62
CA ILE A 300 -8.19 35.06 28.30
C ILE A 300 -8.74 33.72 28.82
N VAL A 301 -8.70 32.66 28.02
CA VAL A 301 -9.19 31.33 28.43
C VAL A 301 -8.36 30.73 29.56
N THR A 302 -7.03 30.90 29.50
CA THR A 302 -6.11 30.36 30.51
C THR A 302 -6.05 31.15 31.80
N ASP A 303 -6.43 32.43 31.79
CA ASP A 303 -6.64 33.23 32.99
C ASP A 303 -7.90 32.80 33.74
N MET A 304 -8.91 32.31 33.03
CA MET A 304 -10.18 31.86 33.64
C MET A 304 -10.14 30.42 34.10
N TYR A 305 -9.45 29.55 33.35
CA TYR A 305 -9.40 28.12 33.57
C TYR A 305 -7.97 27.61 33.56
N GLN A 306 -7.60 26.85 34.58
CA GLN A 306 -6.24 26.32 34.71
C GLN A 306 -5.88 25.37 33.53
N PRO A 307 -4.85 25.69 32.73
CA PRO A 307 -4.45 24.88 31.59
C PRO A 307 -3.62 23.68 32.01
N ASN A 308 -3.64 22.62 31.21
CA ASN A 308 -2.68 21.52 31.26
C ASN A 308 -1.54 21.78 30.26
N PRO A 309 -0.34 22.17 30.71
CA PRO A 309 0.76 22.56 29.83
C PRO A 309 1.24 21.42 28.91
N LYS A 310 1.12 20.15 29.38
CA LYS A 310 1.53 18.97 28.60
C LYS A 310 0.60 18.70 27.41
N ARG A 311 -0.58 19.33 27.38
CA ARG A 311 -1.59 19.13 26.33
C ARG A 311 -1.78 20.34 25.43
N LEU A 312 -0.92 21.37 25.55
CA LEU A 312 -0.87 22.46 24.59
C LEU A 312 -0.35 21.94 23.25
N ARG A 313 -1.04 22.30 22.16
CA ARG A 313 -0.65 22.04 20.78
C ARG A 313 -0.71 23.35 20.01
N ASP A 314 0.45 23.85 19.64
CA ASP A 314 0.62 25.08 18.87
C ASP A 314 0.85 24.74 17.39
N TRP A 315 -0.24 24.64 16.64
CA TRP A 315 -0.20 24.57 15.17
C TRP A 315 -0.44 25.91 14.51
N LEU A 316 -0.45 27.01 15.30
CA LEU A 316 -0.54 28.36 14.80
C LEU A 316 0.85 28.90 14.44
N SER A 317 1.84 28.69 15.31
CA SER A 317 3.22 29.08 15.08
C SER A 317 3.86 28.21 13.99
N VAL A 318 3.59 26.90 14.02
CA VAL A 318 4.10 25.91 13.07
C VAL A 318 2.94 25.07 12.52
N PRO A 319 2.34 25.48 11.39
CA PRO A 319 1.24 24.76 10.76
C PRO A 319 1.59 23.32 10.39
N LYS A 320 0.61 22.42 10.38
CA LYS A 320 0.79 21.05 9.87
C LYS A 320 1.08 21.05 8.36
N SER A 321 1.64 19.96 7.84
CA SER A 321 1.94 19.78 6.41
C SER A 321 0.72 19.94 5.50
N ASN A 322 -0.48 19.66 6.01
CA ASN A 322 -1.74 19.85 5.30
C ASN A 322 -2.36 21.27 5.50
N GLY A 323 -1.58 22.24 5.93
CA GLY A 323 -2.03 23.62 6.12
C GLY A 323 -2.94 23.85 7.34
N TYR A 324 -3.10 22.86 8.23
CA TYR A 324 -3.92 23.01 9.43
C TYR A 324 -3.27 23.95 10.44
N GLU A 325 -3.98 25.02 10.82
CA GLU A 325 -3.58 26.02 11.81
C GLU A 325 -4.60 26.07 12.94
N SER A 326 -4.18 25.99 14.20
CA SER A 326 -5.03 26.14 15.38
C SER A 326 -4.22 26.09 16.67
N LEU A 327 -4.66 26.76 17.74
CA LEU A 327 -4.18 26.50 19.10
C LEU A 327 -5.14 25.52 19.78
N HIS A 328 -4.60 24.42 20.33
CA HIS A 328 -5.37 23.48 21.14
C HIS A 328 -4.85 23.48 22.56
N ILE A 329 -5.73 23.73 23.50
CA ILE A 329 -5.45 23.68 24.94
C ILE A 329 -6.45 22.77 25.61
N THR A 330 -6.04 22.17 26.70
CA THR A 330 -6.94 21.45 27.61
C THR A 330 -6.94 22.19 28.95
N VAL A 331 -8.10 22.63 29.37
CA VAL A 331 -8.26 23.40 30.60
C VAL A 331 -9.19 22.68 31.59
N MET A 332 -9.03 22.96 32.87
CA MET A 332 -9.93 22.49 33.93
C MET A 332 -11.16 23.39 33.97
N GLY A 333 -12.26 22.90 33.42
CA GLY A 333 -13.54 23.61 33.41
C GLY A 333 -14.36 23.46 34.71
N PRO A 334 -15.62 23.92 34.70
CA PRO A 334 -16.54 23.72 35.81
C PRO A 334 -16.63 22.23 36.25
N GLU A 335 -16.98 21.95 37.47
CA GLU A 335 -17.09 20.60 38.04
C GLU A 335 -15.81 19.76 37.99
N GLY A 336 -14.63 20.39 37.79
CA GLY A 336 -13.33 19.68 37.71
C GLY A 336 -13.16 18.79 36.48
N LYS A 337 -13.88 19.06 35.38
CA LYS A 337 -13.80 18.30 34.16
C LYS A 337 -12.82 18.93 33.14
N TRP A 338 -11.97 18.12 32.50
CA TRP A 338 -11.08 18.59 31.46
C TRP A 338 -11.85 18.90 30.19
N VAL A 339 -11.65 20.10 29.65
CA VAL A 339 -12.26 20.58 28.40
C VAL A 339 -11.17 20.93 27.39
N GLU A 340 -11.26 20.39 26.18
CA GLU A 340 -10.41 20.79 25.06
C GLU A 340 -10.98 22.05 24.42
N VAL A 341 -10.18 23.10 24.33
CA VAL A 341 -10.52 24.35 23.65
C VAL A 341 -9.61 24.50 22.41
N GLN A 342 -10.23 24.73 21.26
CA GLN A 342 -9.58 24.94 19.97
C GLN A 342 -9.80 26.41 19.57
N ILE A 343 -8.72 27.16 19.38
CA ILE A 343 -8.77 28.58 19.01
C ILE A 343 -8.19 28.74 17.60
N ARG A 344 -8.93 29.40 16.72
CA ARG A 344 -8.55 29.65 15.32
C ARG A 344 -9.42 30.75 14.71
N THR A 345 -9.03 31.26 13.56
CA THR A 345 -9.82 32.23 12.81
C THR A 345 -10.79 31.56 11.84
N GLU A 346 -11.71 32.34 11.22
CA GLU A 346 -12.64 31.80 10.21
C GLU A 346 -11.90 31.20 9.02
N ARG A 347 -10.83 31.84 8.54
CA ARG A 347 -9.98 31.28 7.50
C ARG A 347 -9.38 29.93 7.90
N MET A 348 -8.82 29.85 9.10
CA MET A 348 -8.24 28.60 9.64
C MET A 348 -9.30 27.53 9.87
N ASP A 349 -10.53 27.90 10.27
CA ASP A 349 -11.65 26.98 10.42
C ASP A 349 -12.10 26.42 9.06
N GLU A 350 -12.15 27.27 8.02
CA GLU A 350 -12.46 26.83 6.66
C GLU A 350 -11.41 25.84 6.14
N ILE A 351 -10.12 26.12 6.36
CA ILE A 351 -9.02 25.20 6.00
C ILE A 351 -9.14 23.89 6.80
N ALA A 352 -9.46 23.97 8.11
CA ALA A 352 -9.63 22.80 8.95
C ALA A 352 -10.85 21.93 8.57
N GLU A 353 -11.93 22.52 8.07
CA GLU A 353 -13.14 21.78 7.67
C GLU A 353 -13.07 21.23 6.23
N ARG A 354 -12.42 21.98 5.31
CA ARG A 354 -12.37 21.68 3.87
C ARG A 354 -11.00 21.18 3.39
N GLY A 355 -9.99 21.20 4.26
CA GLY A 355 -8.64 20.76 3.94
C GLY A 355 -7.97 21.61 2.87
N LEU A 356 -7.07 21.00 2.11
CA LEU A 356 -6.33 21.64 1.01
C LEU A 356 -7.22 22.25 -0.07
N ALA A 357 -8.45 21.80 -0.19
CA ALA A 357 -9.41 22.38 -1.14
C ALA A 357 -9.77 23.83 -0.82
N ALA A 358 -9.71 24.26 0.45
CA ALA A 358 -9.87 25.66 0.83
C ALA A 358 -8.70 26.53 0.31
N HIS A 359 -7.48 26.02 0.32
CA HIS A 359 -6.32 26.72 -0.24
C HIS A 359 -6.41 26.98 -1.74
N TRP A 360 -7.00 26.06 -2.51
CA TRP A 360 -7.20 26.26 -3.95
C TRP A 360 -8.17 27.39 -4.27
N ARG A 361 -9.12 27.65 -3.36
CA ARG A 361 -10.05 28.79 -3.51
C ARG A 361 -9.34 30.13 -3.36
N TYR A 362 -8.31 30.21 -2.49
CA TYR A 362 -7.61 31.46 -2.19
C TYR A 362 -6.36 31.73 -3.05
N LYS A 363 -5.62 30.66 -3.46
CA LYS A 363 -4.31 30.80 -4.12
C LYS A 363 -4.24 30.25 -5.56
N GLY A 364 -5.32 29.63 -6.08
CA GLY A 364 -5.30 28.98 -7.41
C GLY A 364 -4.60 27.63 -7.41
N VAL A 365 -4.75 26.87 -8.51
CA VAL A 365 -4.39 25.44 -8.64
C VAL A 365 -2.88 25.17 -8.70
N LYS A 366 -1.99 26.13 -8.53
CA LYS A 366 -0.54 25.90 -8.60
C LYS A 366 0.06 25.63 -7.23
N GLY A 367 0.41 24.36 -7.02
CA GLY A 367 1.47 23.82 -6.17
C GLY A 367 1.58 24.31 -4.73
N GLU A 368 1.13 23.50 -3.77
CA GLU A 368 1.70 23.55 -2.42
C GLU A 368 2.86 22.56 -2.35
N SER A 369 4.07 23.07 -2.12
CA SER A 369 5.32 22.29 -2.10
C SER A 369 5.26 21.03 -1.22
N GLY A 370 4.57 21.09 -0.08
CA GLY A 370 4.52 19.96 0.87
C GLY A 370 3.69 18.76 0.42
N LEU A 371 2.64 18.98 -0.39
CA LEU A 371 1.82 17.89 -0.89
C LEU A 371 2.38 17.30 -2.18
N ASP A 372 2.93 18.14 -3.05
CA ASP A 372 3.65 17.70 -4.24
C ASP A 372 4.90 16.90 -3.85
N GLU A 373 5.60 17.31 -2.77
CA GLU A 373 6.69 16.53 -2.19
C GLU A 373 6.21 15.18 -1.65
N TRP A 374 5.06 15.12 -0.97
CA TRP A 374 4.50 13.87 -0.50
C TRP A 374 4.06 12.96 -1.66
N LEU A 375 3.36 13.47 -2.66
CA LEU A 375 2.99 12.71 -3.87
C LEU A 375 4.23 12.22 -4.62
N THR A 376 5.26 13.05 -4.71
CA THR A 376 6.54 12.67 -5.31
C THR A 376 7.23 11.58 -4.50
N SER A 377 7.25 11.69 -3.18
CA SER A 377 7.83 10.66 -2.30
C SER A 377 7.07 9.34 -2.36
N VAL A 378 5.73 9.38 -2.45
CA VAL A 378 4.88 8.19 -2.66
C VAL A 378 5.19 7.56 -4.00
N ARG A 379 5.29 8.36 -5.07
CA ARG A 379 5.65 7.87 -6.41
C ARG A 379 7.03 7.23 -6.42
N GLU A 380 8.06 7.89 -5.90
CA GLU A 380 9.42 7.36 -5.80
C GLU A 380 9.48 6.08 -4.97
N ALA A 381 8.76 6.01 -3.84
CA ALA A 381 8.70 4.81 -3.00
C ALA A 381 8.03 3.63 -3.74
N LEU A 382 6.98 3.89 -4.51
CA LEU A 382 6.26 2.87 -5.27
C LEU A 382 7.02 2.40 -6.51
N GLU A 383 7.74 3.29 -7.20
CA GLU A 383 8.54 2.96 -8.38
C GLU A 383 9.79 2.15 -8.02
N ASN A 384 10.40 2.43 -6.86
CA ASN A 384 11.65 1.80 -6.41
C ASN A 384 11.45 0.56 -5.52
N SER A 385 10.21 0.16 -5.17
CA SER A 385 9.97 -0.96 -4.28
C SER A 385 9.91 -2.30 -5.02
N ASP A 386 10.94 -3.15 -4.81
CA ASP A 386 10.88 -4.60 -5.06
C ASP A 386 10.14 -5.35 -3.93
N SER A 387 9.54 -4.61 -2.96
CA SER A 387 8.87 -5.16 -1.77
C SER A 387 7.48 -5.70 -2.10
N SER A 388 7.05 -6.72 -1.35
CA SER A 388 5.70 -7.28 -1.47
C SER A 388 4.66 -6.18 -1.19
N GLY A 389 3.54 -6.18 -1.91
CA GLY A 389 2.54 -5.14 -1.77
C GLY A 389 1.92 -5.04 -0.35
N LEU A 390 2.00 -6.10 0.49
CA LEU A 390 1.61 -6.08 1.90
C LEU A 390 2.52 -5.16 2.72
N GLU A 391 3.85 -5.25 2.55
CA GLU A 391 4.81 -4.36 3.21
C GLU A 391 4.63 -2.91 2.76
N THR A 392 4.32 -2.68 1.49
CA THR A 392 4.01 -1.35 0.94
C THR A 392 2.75 -0.78 1.56
N MET A 393 1.71 -1.59 1.77
CA MET A 393 0.44 -1.19 2.38
C MET A 393 0.60 -0.82 3.86
N ASP A 394 1.36 -1.60 4.64
CA ASP A 394 1.60 -1.30 6.06
C ASP A 394 2.50 -0.08 6.22
N GLN A 395 3.50 0.09 5.37
CA GLN A 395 4.34 1.28 5.35
C GLN A 395 3.53 2.53 4.99
N PHE A 396 2.65 2.45 3.99
CA PHE A 396 1.77 3.54 3.60
C PHE A 396 0.80 3.94 4.72
N LYS A 397 0.25 2.98 5.47
CA LYS A 397 -0.58 3.27 6.66
C LYS A 397 0.20 4.02 7.72
N LEU A 398 1.44 3.61 8.01
CA LEU A 398 2.30 4.30 8.97
C LEU A 398 2.53 5.74 8.54
N ASP A 399 2.91 5.99 7.29
CA ASP A 399 3.17 7.33 6.74
C ASP A 399 1.93 8.24 6.74
N LEU A 400 0.70 7.66 6.66
CA LEU A 400 -0.55 8.42 6.66
C LEU A 400 -0.98 8.92 8.06
N TYR A 401 -0.66 8.19 9.12
CA TYR A 401 -1.12 8.48 10.48
C TYR A 401 -0.05 9.13 11.37
N GLU A 402 1.18 9.33 10.88
CA GLU A 402 2.24 9.89 11.71
C GLU A 402 1.97 11.33 12.12
N ASP A 403 1.99 11.59 13.44
CA ASP A 403 2.14 12.92 14.02
C ASP A 403 3.51 13.47 13.62
N GLU A 404 3.61 14.76 13.30
CA GLU A 404 4.87 15.42 12.93
C GLU A 404 5.65 15.86 14.16
N VAL A 405 6.98 15.73 14.11
CA VAL A 405 7.92 16.34 15.03
C VAL A 405 8.77 17.38 14.31
N PHE A 406 9.04 18.48 15.00
CA PHE A 406 9.76 19.64 14.46
C PHE A 406 11.14 19.73 15.08
N VAL A 407 12.18 19.64 14.25
CA VAL A 407 13.56 19.58 14.65
C VAL A 407 14.33 20.73 14.02
N PHE A 408 15.27 21.30 14.75
CA PHE A 408 16.08 22.44 14.31
C PHE A 408 17.52 22.03 13.99
N THR A 409 18.09 22.60 12.95
CA THR A 409 19.56 22.59 12.79
C THR A 409 20.22 23.61 13.73
N PRO A 410 21.55 23.54 13.97
CA PRO A 410 22.26 24.56 14.73
C PRO A 410 22.17 25.97 14.11
N LYS A 411 21.87 26.06 12.82
CA LYS A 411 21.66 27.34 12.10
C LYS A 411 20.24 27.90 12.28
N GLY A 412 19.34 27.14 12.92
CA GLY A 412 17.95 27.53 13.13
C GLY A 412 16.98 27.09 12.03
N ASP A 413 17.45 26.33 11.02
CA ASP A 413 16.55 25.79 9.99
C ASP A 413 15.60 24.75 10.60
N LEU A 414 14.32 24.89 10.32
CA LEU A 414 13.27 24.00 10.81
C LEU A 414 12.99 22.86 9.83
N PHE A 415 13.03 21.63 10.34
CA PHE A 415 12.67 20.42 9.58
C PHE A 415 11.49 19.70 10.23
N LYS A 416 10.61 19.17 9.39
CA LYS A 416 9.45 18.36 9.77
C LYS A 416 9.74 16.89 9.52
N LEU A 417 9.52 16.05 10.52
CA LEU A 417 9.72 14.60 10.45
C LEU A 417 8.49 13.88 11.00
N GLY A 418 8.26 12.63 10.63
CA GLY A 418 7.25 11.79 11.28
C GLY A 418 7.61 11.53 12.74
N LYS A 419 6.62 11.37 13.60
CA LYS A 419 6.84 11.01 15.01
C LYS A 419 7.49 9.65 15.13
N GLY A 420 8.52 9.56 15.97
CA GLY A 420 9.33 8.35 16.09
C GLY A 420 10.57 8.36 15.22
N SER A 421 10.73 9.37 14.35
CA SER A 421 11.95 9.53 13.55
C SER A 421 13.20 9.60 14.39
N THR A 422 14.24 8.94 13.92
CA THR A 422 15.52 8.84 14.59
C THR A 422 16.52 9.89 14.08
N VAL A 423 17.66 10.01 14.76
CA VAL A 423 18.79 10.83 14.28
C VAL A 423 19.20 10.44 12.85
N LEU A 424 19.17 9.14 12.54
CA LEU A 424 19.52 8.67 11.18
C LEU A 424 18.47 9.07 10.15
N ASP A 425 17.18 9.03 10.49
CA ASP A 425 16.10 9.54 9.63
C ASP A 425 16.31 11.02 9.29
N PHE A 426 16.65 11.82 10.30
CA PHE A 426 16.92 13.25 10.12
C PHE A 426 18.13 13.49 9.19
N ALA A 427 19.22 12.73 9.35
CA ALA A 427 20.39 12.84 8.49
C ALA A 427 20.05 12.57 7.01
N PHE A 428 19.25 11.54 6.72
CA PHE A 428 18.76 11.26 5.37
C PHE A 428 17.73 12.26 4.88
N HIS A 429 16.97 12.88 5.79
CA HIS A 429 16.00 13.91 5.44
C HIS A 429 16.69 15.16 4.91
N ILE A 430 17.78 15.59 5.55
CA ILE A 430 18.58 16.75 5.11
C ILE A 430 19.21 16.45 3.75
N HIS A 431 20.01 15.38 3.64
CA HIS A 431 20.68 15.01 2.40
C HIS A 431 21.16 13.56 2.41
N SER A 432 20.95 12.82 1.32
CA SER A 432 21.32 11.39 1.23
C SER A 432 22.82 11.13 1.47
N LYS A 433 23.72 11.98 0.94
CA LYS A 433 25.17 11.84 1.18
C LYS A 433 25.54 12.04 2.66
N LEU A 434 24.84 12.94 3.35
CA LEU A 434 25.05 13.21 4.77
C LEU A 434 24.54 12.02 5.60
N GLY A 435 23.38 11.47 5.25
CA GLY A 435 22.84 10.26 5.85
C GLY A 435 23.77 9.07 5.70
N CYS A 436 24.34 8.82 4.52
CA CYS A 436 25.29 7.72 4.28
C CYS A 436 26.56 7.81 5.11
N LYS A 437 27.02 9.01 5.49
CA LYS A 437 28.23 9.28 6.26
C LYS A 437 27.96 9.51 7.75
N CYS A 438 26.72 9.40 8.20
CA CYS A 438 26.33 9.70 9.57
C CYS A 438 26.90 8.69 10.56
N ILE A 439 27.58 9.18 11.59
CA ILE A 439 28.10 8.38 12.71
C ILE A 439 27.30 8.61 14.00
N GLY A 440 26.54 9.70 14.08
CA GLY A 440 25.75 10.11 15.23
C GLY A 440 25.33 11.56 15.10
N ALA A 441 24.84 12.13 16.18
CA ALA A 441 24.51 13.55 16.26
C ALA A 441 24.78 14.11 17.65
N LYS A 442 24.74 15.46 17.76
CA LYS A 442 24.53 16.12 19.04
C LYS A 442 23.10 16.62 19.08
N VAL A 443 22.30 16.12 20.02
CA VAL A 443 20.94 16.57 20.28
C VAL A 443 20.95 17.47 21.51
N ASN A 444 20.56 18.72 21.33
CA ASN A 444 20.60 19.73 22.38
C ASN A 444 21.99 19.83 23.06
N GLY A 445 23.05 19.73 22.26
CA GLY A 445 24.44 19.79 22.69
C GLY A 445 25.00 18.46 23.30
N LYS A 446 24.18 17.41 23.47
CA LYS A 446 24.60 16.10 24.00
C LYS A 446 24.76 15.08 22.87
N ASN A 447 25.78 14.23 22.96
CA ASN A 447 26.03 13.17 22.00
C ASN A 447 24.86 12.18 21.96
N ALA A 448 24.39 11.87 20.77
CA ALA A 448 23.24 11.01 20.48
C ALA A 448 23.61 9.91 19.49
N GLN A 449 23.11 8.69 19.71
CA GLN A 449 23.28 7.56 18.82
C GLN A 449 22.33 7.65 17.63
N LEU A 450 22.63 6.94 16.52
CA LEU A 450 21.81 6.88 15.31
C LEU A 450 20.35 6.51 15.58
N LYS A 451 20.09 5.63 16.55
CA LYS A 451 18.76 5.11 16.91
C LYS A 451 17.96 6.02 17.86
N GLN A 452 18.53 7.14 18.33
CA GLN A 452 17.84 8.04 19.25
C GLN A 452 16.64 8.69 18.55
N ILE A 453 15.47 8.55 19.15
CA ILE A 453 14.22 9.17 18.68
C ILE A 453 14.28 10.67 18.99
N LEU A 454 13.84 11.47 18.03
CA LEU A 454 13.80 12.92 18.10
C LEU A 454 12.42 13.42 18.56
N ASN A 455 12.42 14.52 19.31
CA ASN A 455 11.21 15.18 19.80
C ASN A 455 11.10 16.60 19.22
N SER A 456 9.89 17.14 19.19
CA SER A 456 9.69 18.53 18.77
C SER A 456 10.44 19.49 19.68
N GLY A 457 11.19 20.42 19.06
CA GLY A 457 12.05 21.38 19.75
C GLY A 457 13.50 20.94 19.85
N ASP A 458 13.86 19.72 19.47
CA ASP A 458 15.25 19.29 19.50
C ASP A 458 16.10 20.04 18.47
N GLN A 459 17.26 20.53 18.91
CA GLN A 459 18.32 21.04 18.05
C GLN A 459 19.32 19.90 17.75
N VAL A 460 19.48 19.57 16.47
CA VAL A 460 20.26 18.40 16.05
C VAL A 460 21.40 18.78 15.11
N GLU A 461 22.62 18.50 15.54
CA GLU A 461 23.85 18.63 14.75
C GLU A 461 24.33 17.25 14.31
N ILE A 462 24.27 16.94 13.00
CA ILE A 462 24.70 15.65 12.47
C ILE A 462 26.23 15.56 12.42
N MET A 463 26.76 14.47 12.99
CA MET A 463 28.18 14.14 12.92
C MET A 463 28.44 13.12 11.80
N THR A 464 29.42 13.40 10.97
CA THR A 464 29.75 12.55 9.81
C THR A 464 31.21 12.11 9.81
N SER A 465 31.45 10.94 9.19
CA SER A 465 32.82 10.47 8.88
C SER A 465 32.93 10.06 7.43
N ASN A 466 34.07 10.33 6.81
CA ASN A 466 34.32 9.90 5.43
C ASN A 466 34.52 8.38 5.29
N THR A 467 34.86 7.70 6.38
CA THR A 467 35.02 6.23 6.41
C THR A 467 33.72 5.49 6.67
N GLN A 468 32.65 6.21 7.07
CA GLN A 468 31.35 5.60 7.34
C GLN A 468 30.61 5.28 6.03
N THR A 469 30.05 4.09 6.01
CA THR A 469 29.20 3.59 4.92
C THR A 469 27.91 3.02 5.47
N PRO A 470 26.80 3.03 4.70
CA PRO A 470 25.55 2.43 5.11
C PRO A 470 25.69 0.93 5.41
N LYS A 471 24.99 0.47 6.46
CA LYS A 471 24.96 -0.94 6.89
C LYS A 471 23.57 -1.49 6.78
N GLN A 472 23.43 -2.81 6.59
CA GLN A 472 22.15 -3.51 6.54
C GLN A 472 21.31 -3.25 7.80
N ASP A 473 21.95 -3.22 8.98
CA ASP A 473 21.29 -2.99 10.28
C ASP A 473 20.62 -1.61 10.39
N TRP A 474 21.02 -0.65 9.55
CA TRP A 474 20.41 0.68 9.54
C TRP A 474 18.94 0.65 9.13
N LEU A 475 18.53 -0.36 8.34
CA LEU A 475 17.13 -0.57 7.97
C LEU A 475 16.22 -0.85 9.17
N ASN A 476 16.80 -1.38 10.27
CA ASN A 476 16.09 -1.64 11.52
C ASN A 476 16.05 -0.41 12.45
N ILE A 477 16.90 0.61 12.19
CA ILE A 477 16.99 1.83 12.98
C ILE A 477 16.03 2.89 12.48
N VAL A 478 15.91 3.02 11.15
CA VAL A 478 15.10 4.07 10.51
C VAL A 478 13.61 3.72 10.51
N THR A 479 12.78 4.73 10.73
CA THR A 479 11.33 4.63 10.71
C THR A 479 10.75 5.17 9.41
N THR A 480 11.37 6.21 8.80
CA THR A 480 10.84 6.86 7.60
C THR A 480 11.09 6.04 6.33
N SER A 481 10.09 6.04 5.43
CA SER A 481 10.16 5.41 4.10
C SER A 481 11.30 6.01 3.25
N LYS A 482 11.48 7.33 3.30
CA LYS A 482 12.54 8.05 2.58
C LYS A 482 13.94 7.57 2.97
N ALA A 483 14.23 7.47 4.28
CA ALA A 483 15.53 6.98 4.75
C ALA A 483 15.76 5.53 4.36
N ARG A 484 14.74 4.67 4.52
CA ARG A 484 14.78 3.25 4.19
C ARG A 484 15.07 3.02 2.70
N THR A 485 14.39 3.75 1.82
CA THR A 485 14.62 3.69 0.36
C THR A 485 16.04 4.15 -0.01
N LYS A 486 16.51 5.26 0.57
CA LYS A 486 17.86 5.78 0.28
C LYS A 486 18.97 4.86 0.83
N ILE A 487 18.76 4.21 1.96
CA ILE A 487 19.69 3.20 2.49
C ILE A 487 19.75 1.99 1.55
N ARG A 488 18.59 1.45 1.12
CA ARG A 488 18.55 0.31 0.18
C ARG A 488 19.23 0.67 -1.15
N GLN A 489 18.99 1.86 -1.68
CA GLN A 489 19.65 2.35 -2.89
C GLN A 489 21.18 2.43 -2.68
N ALA A 490 21.65 3.01 -1.59
CA ALA A 490 23.06 3.14 -1.30
C ALA A 490 23.75 1.77 -1.11
N LEU A 491 23.10 0.81 -0.43
CA LEU A 491 23.59 -0.57 -0.29
C LEU A 491 23.69 -1.28 -1.65
N LYS A 492 22.68 -1.11 -2.53
CA LYS A 492 22.70 -1.67 -3.88
C LYS A 492 23.82 -1.07 -4.75
N GLU A 493 24.03 0.24 -4.67
CA GLU A 493 25.13 0.93 -5.37
C GLU A 493 26.50 0.48 -4.85
N MET A 494 26.65 0.29 -3.52
CA MET A 494 27.90 -0.23 -2.93
C MET A 494 28.19 -1.65 -3.40
N ALA A 495 27.20 -2.54 -3.35
CA ALA A 495 27.32 -3.91 -3.85
C ALA A 495 27.71 -3.92 -5.35
N ALA A 496 27.06 -3.09 -6.17
CA ALA A 496 27.38 -2.98 -7.59
C ALA A 496 28.84 -2.51 -7.85
N ARG A 497 29.34 -1.56 -7.04
CA ARG A 497 30.75 -1.11 -7.11
C ARG A 497 31.72 -2.19 -6.67
N GLN A 498 31.40 -2.92 -5.59
CA GLN A 498 32.22 -4.05 -5.12
C GLN A 498 32.27 -5.16 -6.18
N HIS A 499 31.13 -5.49 -6.81
CA HIS A 499 31.09 -6.47 -7.90
C HIS A 499 31.91 -6.03 -9.12
N ALA A 500 31.79 -4.75 -9.52
CA ALA A 500 32.58 -4.21 -10.63
C ALA A 500 34.10 -4.28 -10.34
N PHE A 501 34.50 -3.91 -9.11
CA PHE A 501 35.88 -3.99 -8.68
C PHE A 501 36.42 -5.43 -8.62
N ALA A 502 35.59 -6.37 -8.11
CA ALA A 502 35.95 -7.79 -8.06
C ALA A 502 36.09 -8.37 -9.48
N LYS A 503 35.20 -8.02 -10.38
CA LYS A 503 35.27 -8.42 -11.80
C LYS A 503 36.52 -7.86 -12.48
N GLU A 504 36.80 -6.57 -12.34
CA GLU A 504 37.99 -5.93 -12.88
C GLU A 504 39.29 -6.55 -12.32
N THR A 505 39.32 -6.84 -11.03
CA THR A 505 40.46 -7.48 -10.38
C THR A 505 40.70 -8.88 -10.92
N LEU A 506 39.64 -9.65 -11.13
CA LEU A 506 39.69 -10.98 -11.73
C LEU A 506 40.21 -10.89 -13.17
N GLU A 507 39.61 -10.05 -14.04
CA GLU A 507 40.01 -9.86 -15.43
C GLU A 507 41.45 -9.40 -15.56
N ARG A 508 41.91 -8.47 -14.69
CA ARG A 508 43.29 -8.01 -14.66
C ARG A 508 44.28 -9.15 -14.34
N LYS A 509 43.94 -10.03 -13.37
CA LYS A 509 44.77 -11.21 -13.06
C LYS A 509 44.79 -12.24 -14.17
N PHE A 510 43.66 -12.48 -14.87
CA PHE A 510 43.63 -13.31 -16.08
C PHE A 510 44.56 -12.77 -17.19
N LYS A 511 44.47 -11.44 -17.42
CA LYS A 511 45.35 -10.77 -18.43
C LYS A 511 46.83 -10.83 -18.02
N ASN A 512 47.16 -10.67 -16.75
CA ASN A 512 48.52 -10.75 -16.24
C ASN A 512 49.14 -12.15 -16.39
N ARG A 513 48.31 -13.21 -16.25
CA ARG A 513 48.71 -14.61 -16.47
C ARG A 513 48.62 -15.04 -17.93
N LYS A 514 48.21 -14.13 -18.87
CA LYS A 514 48.03 -14.40 -20.31
C LYS A 514 47.03 -15.53 -20.57
N ILE A 515 45.98 -15.62 -19.76
CA ILE A 515 44.91 -16.59 -19.88
C ILE A 515 43.76 -15.92 -20.61
N GLU A 516 43.24 -16.56 -21.62
CA GLU A 516 42.07 -16.10 -22.37
C GLU A 516 40.80 -16.32 -21.51
N TYR A 517 40.04 -15.23 -21.29
CA TYR A 517 38.84 -15.25 -20.48
C TYR A 517 37.63 -15.61 -21.34
N ASP A 518 37.06 -16.80 -21.12
CA ASP A 518 35.79 -17.22 -21.68
C ASP A 518 34.66 -17.13 -20.66
N GLU A 519 33.62 -16.37 -20.98
CA GLU A 519 32.49 -16.15 -20.10
C GLU A 519 31.67 -17.46 -19.84
N GLY A 520 31.62 -18.35 -20.85
CA GLY A 520 30.95 -19.65 -20.73
C GLY A 520 31.63 -20.57 -19.72
N THR A 521 32.94 -20.71 -19.80
CA THR A 521 33.75 -21.50 -18.86
C THR A 521 33.68 -20.93 -17.45
N MET A 522 33.70 -19.58 -17.31
CA MET A 522 33.55 -18.91 -16.02
C MET A 522 32.18 -19.19 -15.40
N MET A 523 31.10 -19.14 -16.18
CA MET A 523 29.75 -19.44 -15.67
C MET A 523 29.63 -20.90 -15.20
N ARG A 524 30.27 -21.83 -15.89
CA ARG A 524 30.32 -23.25 -15.45
C ARG A 524 31.12 -23.41 -14.16
N LEU A 525 32.24 -22.68 -14.03
CA LEU A 525 33.03 -22.66 -12.80
C LEU A 525 32.22 -22.12 -11.61
N ILE A 526 31.52 -20.99 -11.78
CA ILE A 526 30.66 -20.37 -10.76
C ILE A 526 29.61 -21.37 -10.27
N LYS A 527 28.92 -22.08 -11.19
CA LYS A 527 27.96 -23.14 -10.84
C LYS A 527 28.62 -24.29 -10.08
N ARG A 528 29.82 -24.72 -10.50
CA ARG A 528 30.57 -25.82 -9.86
C ARG A 528 31.06 -25.46 -8.45
N LEU A 529 31.33 -24.17 -8.19
CA LEU A 529 31.67 -23.64 -6.88
C LEU A 529 30.45 -23.51 -5.95
N GLY A 530 29.24 -23.84 -6.44
CA GLY A 530 28.00 -23.86 -5.65
C GLY A 530 27.25 -22.52 -5.60
N PHE A 531 27.66 -21.53 -6.36
CA PHE A 531 26.96 -20.25 -6.41
C PHE A 531 25.73 -20.30 -7.33
N LYS A 532 24.58 -19.93 -6.80
CA LYS A 532 23.31 -19.88 -7.55
C LYS A 532 23.18 -18.59 -8.38
N VAL A 533 23.83 -17.52 -7.93
CA VAL A 533 23.78 -16.20 -8.53
C VAL A 533 25.20 -15.68 -8.74
N VAL A 534 25.47 -15.11 -9.89
CA VAL A 534 26.79 -14.59 -10.28
C VAL A 534 27.25 -13.44 -9.36
N THR A 535 26.27 -12.67 -8.84
CA THR A 535 26.55 -11.57 -7.90
C THR A 535 27.16 -12.07 -6.60
N ASP A 536 26.69 -13.22 -6.08
CA ASP A 536 27.21 -13.79 -4.83
C ASP A 536 28.66 -14.28 -4.97
N PHE A 537 29.02 -14.75 -6.15
CA PHE A 537 30.39 -15.13 -6.48
C PHE A 537 31.31 -13.89 -6.48
N TYR A 538 30.95 -12.81 -7.15
CA TYR A 538 31.74 -11.58 -7.14
C TYR A 538 31.77 -10.92 -5.75
N GLN A 539 30.68 -11.03 -4.97
CA GLN A 539 30.69 -10.57 -3.60
C GLN A 539 31.69 -11.36 -2.74
N SER A 540 31.76 -12.68 -2.89
CA SER A 540 32.72 -13.53 -2.18
C SER A 540 34.18 -13.22 -2.54
N ILE A 541 34.44 -12.76 -3.77
CA ILE A 541 35.76 -12.25 -4.17
C ILE A 541 36.04 -10.89 -3.53
N ALA A 542 35.06 -10.00 -3.50
CA ALA A 542 35.18 -8.67 -2.89
C ALA A 542 35.40 -8.76 -1.36
N ASP A 543 34.78 -9.74 -0.71
CA ASP A 543 34.90 -10.01 0.72
C ASP A 543 36.14 -10.86 1.08
N GLU A 544 37.02 -11.16 0.10
CA GLU A 544 38.25 -11.95 0.23
C GLU A 544 37.99 -13.39 0.76
N THR A 545 36.75 -13.87 0.72
CA THR A 545 36.41 -15.26 1.11
C THR A 545 36.81 -16.28 0.05
N LEU A 546 37.00 -15.82 -1.20
CA LEU A 546 37.52 -16.62 -2.31
C LEU A 546 38.83 -16.00 -2.83
N ASP A 547 39.92 -16.80 -2.80
CA ASP A 547 41.19 -16.36 -3.43
C ASP A 547 41.08 -16.40 -4.95
N VAL A 548 41.39 -15.26 -5.58
CA VAL A 548 41.38 -15.11 -7.05
C VAL A 548 42.35 -16.09 -7.72
N ASN A 549 43.48 -16.46 -7.05
CA ASN A 549 44.42 -17.41 -7.60
C ASN A 549 43.82 -18.82 -7.68
N ASP A 550 43.11 -19.26 -6.64
CA ASP A 550 42.41 -20.53 -6.58
C ASP A 550 41.31 -20.62 -7.65
N ILE A 551 40.64 -19.50 -7.92
CA ILE A 551 39.64 -19.40 -8.99
C ILE A 551 40.29 -19.61 -10.34
N ILE A 552 41.43 -18.97 -10.59
CA ILE A 552 42.15 -19.12 -11.87
C ILE A 552 42.67 -20.54 -12.05
N ASP A 553 43.20 -21.15 -11.02
CA ASP A 553 43.73 -22.51 -11.09
C ASP A 553 42.61 -23.52 -11.38
N LYS A 554 41.45 -23.37 -10.74
CA LYS A 554 40.23 -24.19 -11.01
C LYS A 554 39.66 -23.90 -12.41
N TYR A 555 39.77 -22.68 -12.90
CA TYR A 555 39.39 -22.32 -14.27
C TYR A 555 40.25 -23.06 -15.31
N LEU A 556 41.56 -23.05 -15.10
CA LEU A 556 42.51 -23.75 -15.97
C LEU A 556 42.31 -25.28 -15.95
N GLU A 557 42.00 -25.86 -14.80
CA GLU A 557 41.64 -27.27 -14.72
C GLU A 557 40.36 -27.61 -15.51
N LEU A 558 39.36 -26.75 -15.49
CA LEU A 558 38.14 -26.91 -16.27
C LEU A 558 38.43 -26.81 -17.75
N GLN A 559 39.20 -25.79 -18.17
CA GLN A 559 39.57 -25.57 -19.56
C GLN A 559 40.41 -26.76 -20.13
N LYS A 560 41.33 -27.32 -19.35
CA LYS A 560 42.09 -28.53 -19.74
C LYS A 560 41.16 -29.73 -19.94
N ARG A 561 40.24 -30.00 -19.01
CA ARG A 561 39.28 -31.10 -19.12
C ARG A 561 38.35 -30.95 -20.32
N GLU A 562 37.96 -29.73 -20.68
CA GLU A 562 37.13 -29.46 -21.87
C GLU A 562 37.91 -29.63 -23.15
N ASN A 563 39.19 -29.27 -23.19
CA ASN A 563 40.06 -29.49 -24.34
C ASN A 563 40.39 -30.98 -24.55
N ASP A 564 40.57 -31.75 -23.44
CA ASP A 564 40.81 -33.21 -23.51
C ASP A 564 39.56 -33.99 -23.98
N THR A 565 38.37 -33.40 -23.92
CA THR A 565 37.12 -33.99 -24.43
C THR A 565 36.79 -33.58 -25.86
N HIS A 566 37.55 -32.64 -26.45
CA HIS A 566 37.30 -32.16 -27.79
C HIS A 566 38.06 -32.92 -28.91
N ASP A 567 39.00 -33.78 -28.57
CA ASP A 567 39.78 -34.53 -29.57
C ASP A 567 39.08 -35.74 -30.20
N ASP A 568 37.84 -36.05 -29.76
CA ASP A 568 37.06 -37.18 -30.30
C ASP A 568 35.80 -36.82 -31.09
N ILE A 569 35.65 -35.56 -31.54
CA ILE A 569 34.52 -35.15 -32.40
C ILE A 569 34.91 -35.08 -33.85
N VAL A 570 34.65 -36.19 -34.58
CA VAL A 570 34.73 -36.23 -36.05
C VAL A 570 33.58 -35.38 -36.64
N TYR A 571 33.95 -34.25 -37.27
CA TYR A 571 33.02 -33.44 -38.06
C TYR A 571 32.55 -34.22 -39.29
N ARG A 572 31.25 -34.54 -39.38
CA ARG A 572 30.60 -34.98 -40.63
C ARG A 572 29.84 -33.77 -41.24
N SER A 573 30.08 -33.52 -42.53
CA SER A 573 29.43 -32.48 -43.27
C SER A 573 27.92 -32.72 -43.43
N ALA A 574 27.15 -31.64 -43.58
CA ALA A 574 25.69 -31.62 -43.61
C ALA A 574 25.05 -32.19 -44.90
N GLU A 575 25.83 -32.71 -45.83
CA GLU A 575 25.33 -33.30 -47.07
C GLU A 575 25.14 -34.83 -46.87
N GLY A 576 23.92 -35.24 -46.56
CA GLY A 576 23.58 -36.65 -46.47
C GLY A 576 22.53 -37.04 -45.43
N TYR A 577 21.75 -36.11 -44.94
CA TYR A 577 20.67 -36.42 -43.99
C TYR A 577 19.40 -36.87 -44.73
N ASN A 578 19.24 -38.19 -44.90
CA ASN A 578 17.97 -38.81 -45.28
C ASN A 578 17.12 -39.09 -44.07
N LEU A 579 15.94 -38.50 -44.03
CA LEU A 579 14.89 -38.76 -43.07
C LEU A 579 14.32 -40.19 -43.31
N GLN A 580 14.89 -41.19 -42.68
CA GLN A 580 14.22 -42.48 -42.45
C GLN A 580 13.98 -42.66 -40.96
N ALA A 581 12.73 -43.01 -40.62
CA ALA A 581 12.25 -43.23 -39.28
C ALA A 581 13.19 -44.21 -38.52
N ALA A 582 13.96 -43.68 -37.59
CA ALA A 582 14.74 -44.50 -36.67
C ALA A 582 13.85 -44.87 -35.47
N ALA A 583 13.80 -46.17 -35.26
CA ALA A 583 13.19 -46.82 -34.09
C ALA A 583 13.73 -46.20 -32.79
N LEU A 584 12.88 -46.20 -31.79
CA LEU A 584 13.16 -45.76 -30.41
C LEU A 584 14.42 -46.45 -29.88
N PRO A 585 15.42 -45.75 -29.39
CA PRO A 585 16.52 -46.41 -28.65
C PRO A 585 15.97 -46.85 -27.29
N GLU A 586 16.29 -48.12 -26.96
CA GLU A 586 16.10 -48.71 -25.66
C GLU A 586 16.80 -47.93 -24.54
N GLU A 587 16.20 -47.94 -23.38
CA GLU A 587 16.57 -47.27 -22.15
C GLU A 587 18.04 -47.49 -21.77
N THR A 588 18.89 -46.49 -21.99
CA THR A 588 20.13 -46.37 -21.22
C THR A 588 19.82 -45.62 -19.95
N ALA A 589 20.05 -46.26 -18.83
CA ALA A 589 19.80 -45.76 -17.48
C ALA A 589 20.56 -44.44 -17.25
N ALA A 590 19.87 -43.31 -17.37
CA ALA A 590 20.38 -42.03 -16.92
C ALA A 590 20.34 -41.95 -15.38
N LYS A 591 21.44 -41.52 -14.79
CA LYS A 591 21.65 -41.47 -13.33
C LYS A 591 21.01 -40.25 -12.62
N GLU A 592 20.20 -39.45 -13.31
CA GLU A 592 19.55 -38.23 -12.75
C GLU A 592 18.09 -38.14 -13.21
N ASP A 593 17.25 -37.46 -12.43
CA ASP A 593 15.85 -37.18 -12.76
C ASP A 593 15.79 -36.31 -14.03
N VAL A 594 15.49 -36.91 -15.16
CA VAL A 594 15.48 -36.23 -16.47
C VAL A 594 14.05 -35.89 -16.82
N LEU A 595 13.81 -34.63 -17.09
CA LEU A 595 12.56 -34.12 -17.66
C LEU A 595 12.67 -34.13 -19.19
N VAL A 596 11.82 -34.91 -19.88
CA VAL A 596 11.74 -34.95 -21.34
C VAL A 596 10.69 -33.94 -21.81
N ILE A 597 11.12 -32.92 -22.55
CA ILE A 597 10.27 -31.95 -23.21
C ILE A 597 10.29 -32.28 -24.72
N ASP A 598 9.18 -32.05 -25.41
CA ASP A 598 8.95 -32.38 -26.82
C ASP A 598 10.22 -32.36 -27.69
N GLN A 599 10.42 -33.38 -28.48
CA GLN A 599 11.69 -33.73 -29.17
C GLN A 599 12.28 -32.63 -30.10
N ASN A 600 11.49 -31.58 -30.39
CA ASN A 600 11.88 -30.48 -31.26
C ASN A 600 12.50 -29.27 -30.51
N LEU A 601 12.63 -29.33 -29.19
CA LEU A 601 13.09 -28.20 -28.36
C LEU A 601 14.39 -28.57 -27.62
N LYS A 602 15.47 -28.76 -28.34
CA LYS A 602 16.81 -28.97 -27.74
C LYS A 602 17.44 -27.61 -27.39
N GLY A 603 17.92 -27.49 -26.14
CA GLY A 603 18.73 -26.33 -25.70
C GLY A 603 17.96 -25.19 -25.01
N LEU A 604 16.69 -25.37 -24.64
CA LEU A 604 15.96 -24.37 -23.86
C LEU A 604 16.03 -24.67 -22.36
N ASP A 605 16.44 -23.68 -21.57
CA ASP A 605 16.41 -23.76 -20.10
C ASP A 605 14.97 -23.91 -19.61
N PHE A 606 14.72 -24.87 -18.74
CA PHE A 606 13.43 -25.02 -18.08
C PHE A 606 13.53 -24.70 -16.58
N LYS A 607 12.41 -24.20 -16.03
CA LYS A 607 12.25 -23.95 -14.60
C LYS A 607 10.94 -24.52 -14.10
N LEU A 608 10.94 -25.12 -12.89
CA LEU A 608 9.73 -25.57 -12.25
C LEU A 608 8.87 -24.37 -11.81
N ALA A 609 7.57 -24.45 -12.06
CA ALA A 609 6.64 -23.37 -11.75
C ALA A 609 6.39 -23.30 -10.22
N ARG A 610 6.55 -22.11 -9.65
CA ARG A 610 6.36 -21.88 -8.20
C ARG A 610 4.90 -21.97 -7.75
N CYS A 611 3.93 -21.83 -8.67
CA CYS A 611 2.49 -21.88 -8.35
C CYS A 611 1.97 -23.28 -8.04
N CYS A 612 2.67 -24.34 -8.47
CA CYS A 612 2.26 -25.72 -8.27
C CYS A 612 3.40 -26.67 -7.84
N ASN A 613 4.65 -26.18 -7.83
CA ASN A 613 5.84 -26.90 -7.39
C ASN A 613 5.87 -28.36 -7.84
N PRO A 614 5.97 -28.67 -9.17
CA PRO A 614 5.97 -30.03 -9.67
C PRO A 614 7.18 -30.80 -9.15
N ILE A 615 6.97 -32.08 -8.82
CA ILE A 615 8.02 -33.01 -8.39
C ILE A 615 8.02 -34.26 -9.28
N TYR A 616 9.05 -35.07 -9.15
CA TYR A 616 9.14 -36.35 -9.89
C TYR A 616 7.92 -37.22 -9.66
N GLY A 617 7.29 -37.66 -10.76
CA GLY A 617 6.06 -38.45 -10.76
C GLY A 617 4.75 -37.65 -10.94
N ASP A 618 4.77 -36.33 -10.85
CA ASP A 618 3.60 -35.52 -11.20
C ASP A 618 3.34 -35.53 -12.72
N GLU A 619 2.07 -35.53 -13.13
CA GLU A 619 1.73 -35.24 -14.52
C GLU A 619 1.98 -33.74 -14.82
N VAL A 620 2.85 -33.46 -15.82
CA VAL A 620 3.33 -32.12 -16.09
C VAL A 620 3.16 -31.71 -17.54
N PHE A 621 3.13 -30.40 -17.76
CA PHE A 621 3.23 -29.77 -19.07
C PHE A 621 4.19 -28.57 -19.02
N GLY A 622 4.83 -28.28 -20.15
CA GLY A 622 5.67 -27.09 -20.30
C GLY A 622 4.90 -25.90 -20.85
N PHE A 623 5.19 -24.72 -20.35
CA PHE A 623 4.67 -23.45 -20.85
C PHE A 623 5.82 -22.55 -21.31
N VAL A 624 5.85 -22.18 -22.59
CA VAL A 624 6.89 -21.33 -23.18
C VAL A 624 6.63 -19.88 -22.80
N THR A 625 7.56 -19.29 -22.03
CA THR A 625 7.45 -17.90 -21.55
C THR A 625 7.92 -16.91 -22.63
N VAL A 626 7.49 -15.64 -22.52
CA VAL A 626 7.91 -14.55 -23.42
C VAL A 626 9.42 -14.27 -23.33
N SER A 627 10.03 -14.57 -22.19
CA SER A 627 11.46 -14.38 -21.92
C SER A 627 12.35 -15.52 -22.44
N GLY A 628 11.81 -16.46 -23.23
CA GLY A 628 12.59 -17.49 -23.92
C GLY A 628 12.93 -18.75 -23.11
N GLY A 629 12.24 -19.00 -21.96
CA GLY A 629 12.41 -20.24 -21.18
C GLY A 629 11.10 -21.03 -21.04
N ILE A 630 11.19 -22.30 -20.66
CA ILE A 630 10.02 -23.16 -20.42
C ILE A 630 9.75 -23.26 -18.91
N LYS A 631 8.50 -22.98 -18.49
CA LYS A 631 8.03 -23.25 -17.12
C LYS A 631 7.24 -24.54 -17.10
N ILE A 632 7.65 -25.47 -16.23
CA ILE A 632 6.97 -26.75 -16.06
C ILE A 632 5.91 -26.62 -14.98
N HIS A 633 4.67 -26.89 -15.35
CA HIS A 633 3.50 -26.89 -14.49
C HIS A 633 2.93 -28.30 -14.33
N ARG A 634 2.27 -28.55 -13.22
CA ARG A 634 1.43 -29.73 -13.05
C ARG A 634 0.16 -29.61 -13.90
N CYS A 635 -0.38 -30.73 -14.36
CA CYS A 635 -1.62 -30.74 -15.15
C CYS A 635 -2.85 -30.29 -14.36
N ASP A 636 -2.85 -30.47 -13.03
CA ASP A 636 -3.87 -30.05 -12.07
C ASP A 636 -3.60 -28.68 -11.41
N CYS A 637 -2.65 -27.89 -11.94
CA CYS A 637 -2.36 -26.56 -11.46
C CYS A 637 -3.59 -25.65 -11.57
N PRO A 638 -3.91 -24.81 -10.54
CA PRO A 638 -5.02 -23.85 -10.62
C PRO A 638 -4.96 -22.92 -11.84
N ASN A 639 -3.75 -22.63 -12.33
CA ASN A 639 -3.56 -21.78 -13.51
C ASN A 639 -3.57 -22.56 -14.83
N ALA A 640 -3.72 -23.90 -14.81
CA ALA A 640 -3.60 -24.71 -16.03
C ALA A 640 -4.76 -24.48 -17.00
N SER A 641 -5.99 -24.28 -16.52
CA SER A 641 -7.16 -23.96 -17.33
C SER A 641 -6.98 -22.65 -18.10
N ASP A 642 -6.61 -21.59 -17.40
CA ASP A 642 -6.36 -20.25 -17.97
C ASP A 642 -5.23 -20.28 -19.02
N LEU A 643 -4.15 -21.01 -18.72
CA LEU A 643 -3.02 -21.16 -19.63
C LEU A 643 -3.41 -21.92 -20.90
N ARG A 644 -4.27 -22.92 -20.80
CA ARG A 644 -4.76 -23.70 -21.93
C ARG A 644 -5.75 -22.92 -22.80
N GLU A 645 -6.65 -22.16 -22.18
CA GLU A 645 -7.65 -21.37 -22.90
C GLU A 645 -7.04 -20.17 -23.62
N ARG A 646 -6.16 -19.43 -22.95
CA ARG A 646 -5.62 -18.16 -23.49
C ARG A 646 -4.35 -18.33 -24.33
N PHE A 647 -3.53 -19.35 -24.01
CA PHE A 647 -2.20 -19.51 -24.59
C PHE A 647 -1.88 -20.94 -24.99
N GLY A 648 -2.89 -21.70 -25.44
CA GLY A 648 -2.75 -23.11 -25.81
C GLY A 648 -1.60 -23.38 -26.81
N TYR A 649 -1.30 -22.42 -27.68
CA TYR A 649 -0.20 -22.49 -28.66
C TYR A 649 1.21 -22.42 -28.03
N ARG A 650 1.33 -22.07 -26.73
CA ARG A 650 2.59 -22.04 -25.97
C ARG A 650 2.77 -23.26 -25.06
N ILE A 651 1.85 -24.20 -25.10
CA ILE A 651 1.91 -25.39 -24.27
C ILE A 651 2.66 -26.48 -25.03
N VAL A 652 3.64 -27.06 -24.37
CA VAL A 652 4.44 -28.19 -24.87
C VAL A 652 4.27 -29.39 -23.96
N LYS A 653 4.29 -30.58 -24.53
CA LYS A 653 4.22 -31.82 -23.76
C LYS A 653 5.51 -32.02 -22.98
N ALA A 654 5.38 -32.32 -21.70
CA ALA A 654 6.50 -32.65 -20.84
C ALA A 654 6.17 -33.88 -19.98
N ARG A 655 7.19 -34.72 -19.72
CA ARG A 655 7.07 -35.88 -18.84
C ARG A 655 8.37 -36.16 -18.11
N TRP A 656 8.27 -36.75 -16.93
CA TRP A 656 9.43 -37.26 -16.21
C TRP A 656 9.94 -38.54 -16.84
N ALA A 657 11.25 -38.72 -16.94
CA ALA A 657 11.92 -39.93 -17.40
C ALA A 657 13.03 -40.29 -16.41
N GLY A 658 13.35 -41.56 -16.29
CA GLY A 658 14.38 -42.09 -15.36
C GLY A 658 13.80 -42.60 -14.06
N LYS A 659 14.69 -42.98 -13.11
CA LYS A 659 14.34 -43.38 -11.75
C LYS A 659 14.79 -42.28 -10.80
N SER A 660 13.90 -41.84 -9.88
CA SER A 660 14.27 -40.92 -8.82
C SER A 660 15.46 -41.42 -8.03
N GLN A 661 16.61 -40.79 -8.16
CA GLN A 661 17.79 -41.09 -7.35
C GLN A 661 18.34 -39.80 -6.73
N GLY A 662 17.87 -39.47 -5.51
CA GLY A 662 18.55 -38.54 -4.63
C GLY A 662 18.16 -37.09 -4.67
N THR A 663 17.41 -36.61 -5.64
CA THR A 663 16.94 -35.22 -5.65
C THR A 663 15.75 -35.04 -4.72
N GLN A 664 15.86 -34.17 -3.73
CA GLN A 664 14.75 -33.87 -2.82
C GLN A 664 14.12 -32.49 -3.17
N TYR A 665 12.78 -32.48 -3.21
CA TYR A 665 12.00 -31.30 -3.57
C TYR A 665 11.30 -30.73 -2.33
N PRO A 666 11.35 -29.41 -2.09
CA PRO A 666 10.62 -28.77 -1.01
C PRO A 666 9.14 -28.66 -1.36
N ILE A 667 8.27 -29.29 -0.57
CA ILE A 667 6.82 -29.24 -0.72
C ILE A 667 6.19 -28.69 0.54
N THR A 668 5.22 -27.77 0.37
CA THR A 668 4.43 -27.23 1.46
C THR A 668 3.06 -27.91 1.49
N LEU A 669 2.74 -28.52 2.62
CA LEU A 669 1.42 -29.09 2.91
C LEU A 669 0.68 -28.16 3.85
N ARG A 670 -0.60 -27.98 3.60
CA ARG A 670 -1.53 -27.33 4.52
C ARG A 670 -2.34 -28.37 5.25
N VAL A 671 -2.30 -28.35 6.57
CA VAL A 671 -3.04 -29.27 7.45
C VAL A 671 -4.04 -28.47 8.26
N VAL A 672 -5.30 -28.85 8.23
CA VAL A 672 -6.38 -28.21 9.00
C VAL A 672 -7.07 -29.27 9.86
N GLY A 673 -7.34 -28.94 11.10
CA GLY A 673 -7.98 -29.88 12.03
C GLY A 673 -8.44 -29.21 13.33
N HIS A 674 -8.88 -30.03 14.30
CA HIS A 674 -9.19 -29.60 15.64
C HIS A 674 -7.91 -29.38 16.45
N ASP A 675 -7.89 -28.33 17.28
CA ASP A 675 -6.76 -28.04 18.17
C ASP A 675 -6.81 -28.94 19.42
N ASP A 676 -6.35 -30.18 19.23
CA ASP A 676 -6.24 -31.15 20.31
C ASP A 676 -4.83 -31.13 20.91
N ILE A 677 -4.73 -31.30 22.24
CA ILE A 677 -3.45 -31.36 22.94
C ILE A 677 -2.58 -32.48 22.34
N GLY A 678 -1.36 -32.14 21.88
CA GLY A 678 -0.40 -33.09 21.30
C GLY A 678 -0.54 -33.33 19.81
N ILE A 679 -1.41 -32.60 19.08
CA ILE A 679 -1.58 -32.74 17.62
C ILE A 679 -0.28 -32.50 16.85
N VAL A 680 0.51 -31.53 17.27
CA VAL A 680 1.82 -31.20 16.68
C VAL A 680 2.80 -32.37 16.86
N THR A 681 2.83 -32.93 18.05
CA THR A 681 3.70 -34.08 18.38
C THR A 681 3.32 -35.30 17.55
N ASN A 682 2.02 -35.54 17.36
CA ASN A 682 1.53 -36.67 16.54
C ASN A 682 1.90 -36.49 15.06
N ILE A 683 1.73 -35.27 14.52
CA ILE A 683 2.11 -34.95 13.13
C ILE A 683 3.61 -35.09 12.93
N THR A 684 4.45 -34.54 13.81
CA THR A 684 5.90 -34.61 13.70
C THR A 684 6.42 -36.03 13.90
N SER A 685 5.81 -36.80 14.78
CA SER A 685 6.14 -38.23 15.00
C SER A 685 5.91 -39.08 13.75
N ILE A 686 4.84 -38.83 12.99
CA ILE A 686 4.56 -39.54 11.74
C ILE A 686 5.62 -39.16 10.70
N ILE A 687 5.92 -37.87 10.55
CA ILE A 687 6.90 -37.40 9.56
C ILE A 687 8.29 -38.00 9.87
N SER A 688 8.68 -38.04 11.14
CA SER A 688 10.00 -38.51 11.57
C SER A 688 10.18 -40.04 11.35
N LYS A 689 9.08 -40.81 11.26
CA LYS A 689 9.11 -42.25 10.99
C LYS A 689 9.19 -42.58 9.50
N GLU A 690 8.98 -41.61 8.62
CA GLU A 690 9.02 -41.85 7.18
C GLU A 690 10.45 -41.76 6.64
N THR A 691 10.92 -42.85 6.07
CA THR A 691 12.26 -42.88 5.45
C THR A 691 12.28 -42.08 4.14
N GLY A 692 13.22 -41.14 4.02
CA GLY A 692 13.41 -40.33 2.81
C GLY A 692 12.53 -39.08 2.73
N ILE A 693 11.88 -38.72 3.83
CA ILE A 693 11.17 -37.43 4.00
C ILE A 693 11.81 -36.68 5.16
N THR A 694 12.12 -35.39 4.95
CA THR A 694 12.72 -34.56 5.98
C THR A 694 11.82 -33.36 6.22
N LEU A 695 11.47 -33.09 7.47
CA LEU A 695 10.74 -31.88 7.86
C LEU A 695 11.70 -30.69 7.87
N ARG A 696 11.38 -29.65 7.09
CA ARG A 696 12.17 -28.42 7.01
C ARG A 696 11.62 -27.31 7.91
N SER A 697 10.32 -27.12 7.91
CA SER A 697 9.65 -26.13 8.78
C SER A 697 8.22 -26.56 9.08
N ILE A 698 7.73 -26.14 10.24
CA ILE A 698 6.35 -26.29 10.67
C ILE A 698 5.89 -24.96 11.27
N GLY A 699 4.75 -24.45 10.80
CA GLY A 699 4.06 -23.32 11.37
C GLY A 699 2.62 -23.74 11.65
N ILE A 700 2.11 -23.45 12.84
CA ILE A 700 0.74 -23.79 13.25
C ILE A 700 0.13 -22.57 13.91
N ASP A 701 -1.03 -22.17 13.39
CA ASP A 701 -1.87 -21.13 13.96
C ASP A 701 -3.19 -21.75 14.44
N SER A 702 -3.60 -21.41 15.66
CA SER A 702 -4.81 -21.92 16.26
C SER A 702 -5.81 -20.79 16.53
N HIS A 703 -7.05 -20.96 16.03
CA HIS A 703 -8.16 -20.02 16.25
C HIS A 703 -9.47 -20.79 16.43
N ASP A 704 -10.24 -20.44 17.44
CA ASP A 704 -11.59 -20.96 17.71
C ASP A 704 -11.68 -22.50 17.77
N GLY A 705 -10.69 -23.16 18.37
CA GLY A 705 -10.65 -24.63 18.53
C GLY A 705 -10.31 -25.40 17.24
N LEU A 706 -9.92 -24.68 16.18
CA LEU A 706 -9.39 -25.23 14.95
C LEU A 706 -7.94 -24.78 14.76
N PHE A 707 -7.08 -25.64 14.25
CA PHE A 707 -5.74 -25.27 13.83
C PHE A 707 -5.61 -25.28 12.31
N SER A 708 -4.80 -24.38 11.78
CA SER A 708 -4.32 -24.35 10.40
C SER A 708 -2.80 -24.39 10.43
N GLY A 709 -2.20 -25.47 9.95
CA GLY A 709 -0.74 -25.66 9.92
C GLY A 709 -0.19 -25.68 8.52
N THR A 710 1.02 -25.15 8.35
CA THR A 710 1.84 -25.27 7.14
C THR A 710 3.07 -26.09 7.45
N LEU A 711 3.27 -27.18 6.72
CA LEU A 711 4.39 -28.11 6.86
C LEU A 711 5.23 -28.06 5.59
N THR A 712 6.47 -27.62 5.68
CA THR A 712 7.40 -27.73 4.54
C THR A 712 8.29 -28.97 4.75
N ILE A 713 8.18 -29.91 3.82
CA ILE A 713 8.91 -31.17 3.83
C ILE A 713 9.77 -31.29 2.58
N MET A 714 10.85 -32.04 2.67
CA MET A 714 11.67 -32.45 1.54
C MET A 714 11.30 -33.89 1.16
N VAL A 715 10.92 -34.09 -0.10
CA VAL A 715 10.46 -35.41 -0.62
C VAL A 715 11.02 -35.68 -2.01
N GLY A 716 11.34 -36.93 -2.33
CA GLY A 716 11.94 -37.33 -3.60
C GLY A 716 10.94 -37.62 -4.73
N ASP A 717 9.72 -38.05 -4.40
CA ASP A 717 8.72 -38.47 -5.40
C ASP A 717 7.28 -38.34 -4.89
N THR A 718 6.31 -38.38 -5.84
CA THR A 718 4.87 -38.26 -5.53
C THR A 718 4.34 -39.44 -4.72
N GLY A 719 4.87 -40.68 -4.93
CA GLY A 719 4.40 -41.86 -4.21
C GLY A 719 4.63 -41.75 -2.69
N ARG A 720 5.81 -41.26 -2.30
CA ARG A 720 6.13 -40.98 -0.88
C ARG A 720 5.30 -39.83 -0.31
N LEU A 721 5.08 -38.80 -1.11
CA LEU A 721 4.25 -37.67 -0.71
C LEU A 721 2.80 -38.11 -0.44
N GLU A 722 2.19 -38.88 -1.33
CA GLU A 722 0.83 -39.39 -1.18
C GLU A 722 0.70 -40.36 0.02
N ALA A 723 1.70 -41.23 0.24
CA ALA A 723 1.73 -42.09 1.40
C ALA A 723 1.76 -41.30 2.71
N LEU A 724 2.56 -40.21 2.77
CA LEU A 724 2.59 -39.32 3.92
C LEU A 724 1.25 -38.58 4.10
N ILE A 725 0.66 -38.04 3.04
CA ILE A 725 -0.65 -37.36 3.11
C ILE A 725 -1.73 -38.32 3.64
N LYS A 726 -1.76 -39.56 3.18
CA LYS A 726 -2.69 -40.61 3.69
C LYS A 726 -2.50 -40.83 5.19
N LYS A 727 -1.25 -40.97 5.65
CA LYS A 727 -0.94 -41.16 7.08
C LYS A 727 -1.29 -39.93 7.92
N LEU A 728 -1.04 -38.71 7.44
CA LEU A 728 -1.41 -37.51 8.15
C LEU A 728 -2.93 -37.34 8.29
N ARG A 729 -3.71 -37.81 7.33
CA ARG A 729 -5.19 -37.85 7.41
C ARG A 729 -5.73 -38.84 8.45
N THR A 730 -4.96 -39.83 8.85
CA THR A 730 -5.37 -40.78 9.91
C THR A 730 -5.10 -40.26 11.32
N VAL A 731 -4.40 -39.14 11.47
CA VAL A 731 -4.16 -38.53 12.79
C VAL A 731 -5.48 -37.99 13.36
N LYS A 732 -5.79 -38.43 14.58
CA LYS A 732 -6.99 -37.95 15.28
C LYS A 732 -6.94 -36.44 15.43
N GLY A 733 -7.98 -35.77 14.98
CA GLY A 733 -8.06 -34.27 14.98
C GLY A 733 -7.75 -33.62 13.63
N VAL A 734 -7.05 -34.28 12.71
CA VAL A 734 -6.80 -33.75 11.35
C VAL A 734 -8.05 -33.91 10.49
N LYS A 735 -8.55 -32.85 9.91
CA LYS A 735 -9.71 -32.83 9.00
C LYS A 735 -9.30 -32.87 7.53
N GLN A 736 -8.30 -32.08 7.18
CA GLN A 736 -7.89 -31.93 5.80
C GLN A 736 -6.36 -31.78 5.70
N VAL A 737 -5.79 -32.43 4.70
CA VAL A 737 -4.39 -32.25 4.29
C VAL A 737 -4.41 -32.00 2.79
N SER A 738 -3.84 -30.85 2.39
CA SER A 738 -3.73 -30.45 0.98
C SER A 738 -2.31 -30.02 0.65
N ARG A 739 -1.91 -30.21 -0.59
CA ARG A 739 -0.65 -29.71 -1.14
C ARG A 739 -0.91 -28.31 -1.69
N ASN A 740 -0.10 -27.35 -1.28
CA ASN A 740 -0.14 -25.98 -1.80
C ASN A 740 0.56 -25.89 -3.15
#